data_7bf9823b28da56363a60618b3d90503d
#
_entry.id   7bf9823b28da56363a60618b3d90503d
#
_cell.length_a   1.000
_cell.length_b   1.000
_cell.length_c   1.000
_cell.angle_alpha   90.00
_cell.angle_beta   90.00
_cell.angle_gamma   90.00
#
_symmetry.space_group_name_H-M   'P 1'
#
loop_
_entity.id
_entity.type
_entity.pdbx_description
1 polymer ?
#
loop_
_entity_poly.entity_id
_entity_poly.type
_entity_poly.pdbx_seq_one_letter_code
_entity_poly.pdbx_strand_id
1 'polypeptide(L)'
;MDEKQEIQSLRRELEQANYEYYVLDNPSMSDYDFDHKLRRLEELEAAHPELVTPDSPTQRVGGKVADGFQEVRHRIPLESLQDVFSVEELEEFDQRMQEALPEGVEYDVEPKVDGLSVALEYENGLFVRGATRGDGQVGEDVTENLRTIPSIPLRLPEALPALIVRGEVFMPKKSFERLNEERELRGESLFANPRNAAAGSLRQLDPKIAASRGLDIRVFNIQWAEGKSFQTHSETLEYLRGQHFKVIPHDTCKTIAEAAERIKAMGEGREAYPFDIDGAVVKVNSLAERETLGSTAKFPRWAAAYKYPPEQKPSRVVDIVVQVGRTGVLTPKAVVEPVRLAGTTVTSATLHNQDFIAEKDIRIGDTVLVQKAGEIIPEIVEVLKEKRPEGAQPYHLPEQCPVCGAPVARDEDGAHIRCTGAECPAQLLRHLVHFASRDAMDIEGLGPAVVENLVGAGLVKGPGDLYHLNAEEVAQLERMGKKSAENLVAAIERSKGNDLSRLLFAFGIRQVGQKAGKVLAARFGTLDALIAASEEELTAVPDIGGITARSLLQWFQSPQSIHLIDTLREAGVNLESHEEPVGDQLAGKIFVLTGTLERFTRDEAGAMIEAQGGKVSGSVSKKTSYVVAGEAAGSKLRKAQELGIPVLTEEEFLTMLGSRLDSDQL
;
A
#
# COMPACT_ATOMS: atom_id res chain seq x y z
N MET A 1 51.94 -13.97 -7.16
CA MET A 1 51.02 -12.86 -7.49
C MET A 1 50.93 -12.01 -6.22
N ASP A 2 51.03 -10.73 -6.32
CA ASP A 2 50.81 -9.85 -5.14
C ASP A 2 49.33 -10.02 -4.69
N GLU A 3 49.08 -10.07 -3.38
CA GLU A 3 47.71 -10.31 -2.81
C GLU A 3 46.68 -9.31 -3.36
N LYS A 4 47.09 -8.08 -3.61
CA LYS A 4 46.28 -7.08 -4.29
C LYS A 4 45.85 -7.48 -5.70
N GLN A 5 46.74 -8.11 -6.45
CA GLN A 5 46.48 -8.59 -7.80
C GLN A 5 45.57 -9.83 -7.75
N GLU A 6 45.77 -10.69 -6.74
CA GLU A 6 44.93 -11.88 -6.53
C GLU A 6 43.46 -11.48 -6.21
N ILE A 7 43.28 -10.53 -5.30
CA ILE A 7 41.95 -9.95 -4.98
C ILE A 7 41.27 -9.43 -6.24
N GLN A 8 41.97 -8.65 -7.05
CA GLN A 8 41.39 -8.08 -8.29
C GLN A 8 41.04 -9.16 -9.34
N SER A 9 41.83 -10.23 -9.42
CA SER A 9 41.54 -11.36 -10.33
C SER A 9 40.32 -12.13 -9.86
N LEU A 10 40.26 -12.49 -8.57
CA LEU A 10 39.15 -13.21 -7.98
C LEU A 10 37.84 -12.46 -8.11
N ARG A 11 37.82 -11.14 -7.87
CA ARG A 11 36.62 -10.31 -8.07
C ARG A 11 36.12 -10.38 -9.50
N ARG A 12 36.98 -10.17 -10.50
CA ARG A 12 36.59 -10.24 -11.92
C ARG A 12 36.07 -11.61 -12.31
N GLU A 13 36.72 -12.68 -11.85
CA GLU A 13 36.31 -14.04 -12.15
C GLU A 13 34.95 -14.38 -11.52
N LEU A 14 34.70 -13.95 -10.27
CA LEU A 14 33.43 -14.15 -9.59
C LEU A 14 32.29 -13.27 -10.15
N GLU A 15 32.59 -12.03 -10.54
CA GLU A 15 31.62 -11.17 -11.24
C GLU A 15 31.21 -11.74 -12.59
N GLN A 16 32.18 -12.24 -13.38
CA GLN A 16 31.92 -12.90 -14.66
C GLN A 16 31.08 -14.18 -14.47
N ALA A 17 31.43 -15.00 -13.48
CA ALA A 17 30.69 -16.23 -13.18
C ALA A 17 29.25 -15.92 -12.72
N ASN A 18 29.04 -14.90 -11.90
CA ASN A 18 27.70 -14.43 -11.51
C ASN A 18 26.89 -13.97 -12.73
N TYR A 19 27.48 -13.22 -13.64
CA TYR A 19 26.81 -12.78 -14.86
C TYR A 19 26.41 -13.96 -15.75
N GLU A 20 27.31 -14.91 -15.95
CA GLU A 20 27.06 -16.11 -16.75
C GLU A 20 25.96 -17.00 -16.14
N TYR A 21 25.97 -17.16 -14.82
CA TYR A 21 24.99 -17.98 -14.11
C TYR A 21 23.60 -17.32 -14.02
N TYR A 22 23.56 -16.08 -13.47
CA TYR A 22 22.29 -15.44 -13.11
C TYR A 22 21.64 -14.64 -14.26
N VAL A 23 22.42 -14.16 -15.23
CA VAL A 23 21.93 -13.31 -16.32
C VAL A 23 21.86 -14.06 -17.65
N LEU A 24 22.94 -14.79 -18.01
CA LEU A 24 23.01 -15.51 -19.27
C LEU A 24 22.42 -16.93 -19.20
N ASP A 25 22.17 -17.45 -18.00
CA ASP A 25 21.70 -18.81 -17.76
C ASP A 25 22.61 -19.89 -18.43
N ASN A 26 23.91 -19.58 -18.51
CA ASN A 26 24.93 -20.36 -19.17
C ASN A 26 26.27 -20.35 -18.38
N PRO A 27 26.32 -21.01 -17.21
CA PRO A 27 27.50 -21.00 -16.34
C PRO A 27 28.70 -21.68 -16.97
N SER A 28 29.87 -21.02 -16.95
CA SER A 28 31.16 -21.58 -17.33
C SER A 28 31.96 -22.11 -16.13
N MET A 29 31.57 -21.76 -14.90
CA MET A 29 32.21 -22.16 -13.65
C MET A 29 31.31 -23.10 -12.85
N SER A 30 31.87 -24.13 -12.21
CA SER A 30 31.10 -24.98 -11.30
C SER A 30 30.80 -24.25 -9.97
N ASP A 31 29.68 -24.62 -9.29
CA ASP A 31 29.34 -24.08 -7.97
C ASP A 31 30.47 -24.29 -6.95
N TYR A 32 31.13 -25.46 -7.01
CA TYR A 32 32.26 -25.76 -6.14
C TYR A 32 33.44 -24.80 -6.36
N ASP A 33 33.82 -24.51 -7.62
CA ASP A 33 34.91 -23.61 -7.94
C ASP A 33 34.54 -22.17 -7.56
N PHE A 34 33.30 -21.78 -7.73
CA PHE A 34 32.77 -20.47 -7.33
C PHE A 34 32.88 -20.27 -5.82
N ASP A 35 32.35 -21.22 -5.03
CA ASP A 35 32.39 -21.18 -3.57
C ASP A 35 33.83 -21.14 -3.03
N HIS A 36 34.72 -21.91 -3.64
CA HIS A 36 36.14 -21.96 -3.24
C HIS A 36 36.85 -20.62 -3.53
N LYS A 37 36.56 -20.00 -4.67
CA LYS A 37 37.12 -18.67 -5.03
C LYS A 37 36.53 -17.56 -4.17
N LEU A 38 35.23 -17.62 -3.86
CA LEU A 38 34.57 -16.66 -2.99
C LEU A 38 35.16 -16.71 -1.58
N ARG A 39 35.32 -17.90 -1.02
CA ARG A 39 35.96 -18.09 0.28
C ARG A 39 37.40 -17.58 0.29
N ARG A 40 38.17 -17.84 -0.76
CA ARG A 40 39.53 -17.32 -0.89
C ARG A 40 39.55 -15.78 -0.92
N LEU A 41 38.61 -15.17 -1.60
CA LEU A 41 38.44 -13.71 -1.63
C LEU A 41 38.09 -13.17 -0.23
N GLU A 42 37.18 -13.83 0.50
CA GLU A 42 36.83 -13.46 1.87
C GLU A 42 38.06 -13.51 2.81
N GLU A 43 38.87 -14.56 2.72
CA GLU A 43 40.10 -14.67 3.51
C GLU A 43 41.10 -13.54 3.22
N LEU A 44 41.30 -13.19 1.95
CA LEU A 44 42.20 -12.11 1.54
C LEU A 44 41.65 -10.73 1.96
N GLU A 45 40.35 -10.49 1.79
CA GLU A 45 39.73 -9.23 2.21
C GLU A 45 39.70 -9.07 3.75
N ALA A 46 39.58 -10.17 4.49
CA ALA A 46 39.69 -10.16 5.94
C ALA A 46 41.12 -9.83 6.41
N ALA A 47 42.12 -10.30 5.66
CA ALA A 47 43.54 -9.96 5.93
C ALA A 47 43.91 -8.51 5.51
N HIS A 48 43.19 -7.95 4.52
CA HIS A 48 43.41 -6.63 3.93
C HIS A 48 42.13 -5.79 3.89
N PRO A 49 41.61 -5.36 5.04
CA PRO A 49 40.33 -4.58 5.10
C PRO A 49 40.39 -3.27 4.29
N GLU A 50 41.57 -2.69 4.11
CA GLU A 50 41.79 -1.48 3.32
C GLU A 50 41.61 -1.68 1.80
N LEU A 51 41.63 -2.93 1.34
CA LEU A 51 41.37 -3.31 -0.06
C LEU A 51 39.93 -3.69 -0.33
N VAL A 52 39.06 -3.80 0.67
CA VAL A 52 37.65 -4.08 0.51
C VAL A 52 36.97 -2.91 -0.22
N THR A 53 36.18 -3.23 -1.26
CA THR A 53 35.43 -2.23 -2.02
C THR A 53 33.93 -2.56 -1.98
N PRO A 54 33.05 -1.54 -2.05
CA PRO A 54 31.60 -1.75 -1.95
C PRO A 54 30.99 -2.66 -3.03
N ASP A 55 31.71 -2.83 -4.13
CA ASP A 55 31.33 -3.66 -5.27
C ASP A 55 31.90 -5.09 -5.22
N SER A 56 32.65 -5.43 -4.16
CA SER A 56 33.15 -6.81 -4.03
C SER A 56 31.99 -7.81 -3.92
N PRO A 57 32.08 -8.99 -4.58
CA PRO A 57 31.13 -10.08 -4.41
C PRO A 57 30.89 -10.47 -2.95
N THR A 58 31.87 -10.30 -2.07
CA THR A 58 31.79 -10.58 -0.62
C THR A 58 30.87 -9.60 0.11
N GLN A 59 30.60 -8.42 -0.46
CA GLN A 59 29.77 -7.36 0.14
C GLN A 59 28.28 -7.46 -0.24
N ARG A 60 27.88 -8.46 -1.05
CA ARG A 60 26.46 -8.61 -1.44
C ARG A 60 25.52 -8.88 -0.27
N VAL A 61 25.97 -9.61 0.74
CA VAL A 61 25.15 -10.03 1.90
C VAL A 61 25.79 -9.53 3.21
N GLY A 62 26.34 -8.32 3.21
CA GLY A 62 27.07 -7.75 4.35
C GLY A 62 26.31 -6.72 5.19
N GLY A 63 25.12 -6.31 4.77
CA GLY A 63 24.35 -5.25 5.42
C GLY A 63 23.97 -5.59 6.88
N LYS A 64 23.90 -4.53 7.74
CA LYS A 64 23.39 -4.65 9.11
C LYS A 64 21.85 -4.67 9.08
N VAL A 65 21.25 -5.28 10.11
CA VAL A 65 19.80 -5.17 10.34
C VAL A 65 19.46 -3.70 10.51
N ALA A 66 18.50 -3.21 9.73
CA ALA A 66 18.05 -1.82 9.79
C ALA A 66 16.95 -1.65 10.86
N ASP A 67 16.87 -0.47 11.44
CA ASP A 67 15.77 -0.12 12.36
C ASP A 67 14.49 0.31 11.60
N GLY A 68 14.59 0.58 10.27
CA GLY A 68 13.51 0.97 9.38
C GLY A 68 14.07 1.37 8.01
N PHE A 69 13.20 1.63 7.05
CA PHE A 69 13.60 2.11 5.73
C PHE A 69 13.55 3.64 5.68
N GLN A 70 14.60 4.25 5.13
CA GLN A 70 14.63 5.68 4.90
C GLN A 70 13.83 6.03 3.64
N GLU A 71 13.20 7.19 3.64
CA GLU A 71 12.54 7.71 2.45
C GLU A 71 13.58 8.24 1.46
N VAL A 72 13.36 7.93 0.18
CA VAL A 72 14.18 8.39 -0.95
C VAL A 72 13.32 9.14 -1.93
N ARG A 73 13.62 10.40 -2.16
CA ARG A 73 13.00 11.16 -3.23
C ARG A 73 13.68 10.83 -4.55
N HIS A 74 12.88 10.37 -5.54
CA HIS A 74 13.39 10.05 -6.86
C HIS A 74 13.85 11.29 -7.61
N ARG A 75 15.03 11.20 -8.25
CA ARG A 75 15.54 12.26 -9.14
C ARG A 75 14.63 12.45 -10.36
N ILE A 76 14.15 11.34 -10.92
CA ILE A 76 13.18 11.28 -12.01
C ILE A 76 11.94 10.53 -11.48
N PRO A 77 10.73 11.09 -11.58
CA PRO A 77 9.51 10.42 -11.14
C PRO A 77 9.33 9.06 -11.80
N LEU A 78 8.89 8.07 -11.00
CA LEU A 78 8.58 6.73 -11.47
C LEU A 78 7.08 6.63 -11.78
N GLU A 79 6.69 7.12 -12.95
CA GLU A 79 5.29 7.20 -13.38
C GLU A 79 4.64 5.81 -13.45
N SER A 80 3.33 5.76 -13.17
CA SER A 80 2.49 4.60 -13.47
C SER A 80 2.16 4.56 -14.94
N LEU A 81 1.55 3.48 -15.43
CA LEU A 81 1.07 3.37 -16.80
C LEU A 81 -0.46 3.48 -16.83
N GLN A 82 -1.00 3.91 -17.97
CA GLN A 82 -2.42 3.84 -18.22
C GLN A 82 -2.78 2.39 -18.56
N ASP A 83 -3.75 1.82 -17.82
CA ASP A 83 -4.28 0.49 -18.14
C ASP A 83 -5.22 0.55 -19.33
N VAL A 84 -5.16 -0.46 -20.19
CA VAL A 84 -6.09 -0.76 -21.29
C VAL A 84 -6.49 -2.22 -21.19
N PHE A 85 -7.77 -2.52 -21.43
CA PHE A 85 -8.37 -3.82 -21.13
C PHE A 85 -8.86 -4.59 -22.36
N SER A 86 -8.80 -3.96 -23.53
CA SER A 86 -9.23 -4.59 -24.77
C SER A 86 -8.36 -4.16 -25.96
N VAL A 87 -8.50 -4.87 -27.08
CA VAL A 87 -7.82 -4.52 -28.32
C VAL A 87 -8.35 -3.19 -28.86
N GLU A 88 -9.64 -2.93 -28.70
CA GLU A 88 -10.28 -1.67 -29.12
C GLU A 88 -9.66 -0.47 -28.36
N GLU A 89 -9.48 -0.58 -27.05
CA GLU A 89 -8.80 0.47 -26.25
C GLU A 89 -7.34 0.65 -26.66
N LEU A 90 -6.68 -0.44 -27.09
CA LEU A 90 -5.32 -0.38 -27.63
C LEU A 90 -5.29 0.31 -28.99
N GLU A 91 -6.30 0.09 -29.85
CA GLU A 91 -6.48 0.81 -31.12
C GLU A 91 -6.77 2.29 -30.90
N GLU A 92 -7.56 2.65 -29.86
CA GLU A 92 -7.75 4.05 -29.47
C GLU A 92 -6.44 4.70 -28.97
N PHE A 93 -5.60 3.93 -28.28
CA PHE A 93 -4.27 4.41 -27.91
C PHE A 93 -3.44 4.69 -29.18
N ASP A 94 -3.41 3.78 -30.17
CA ASP A 94 -2.72 3.97 -31.43
C ASP A 94 -3.25 5.18 -32.20
N GLN A 95 -4.58 5.36 -32.26
CA GLN A 95 -5.17 6.53 -32.94
C GLN A 95 -4.65 7.84 -32.36
N ARG A 96 -4.56 7.94 -31.02
CA ARG A 96 -3.97 9.13 -30.37
C ARG A 96 -2.50 9.33 -30.73
N MET A 97 -1.73 8.23 -30.89
CA MET A 97 -0.33 8.31 -31.34
C MET A 97 -0.22 8.77 -32.78
N GLN A 98 -1.04 8.22 -33.68
CA GLN A 98 -1.05 8.59 -35.11
C GLN A 98 -1.49 10.05 -35.34
N GLU A 99 -2.44 10.56 -34.54
CA GLU A 99 -2.85 11.97 -34.59
C GLU A 99 -1.71 12.92 -34.16
N ALA A 100 -0.90 12.52 -33.20
CA ALA A 100 0.23 13.31 -32.68
C ALA A 100 1.51 13.17 -33.55
N LEU A 101 1.68 12.01 -34.21
CA LEU A 101 2.89 11.58 -34.91
C LEU A 101 2.54 11.07 -36.33
N PRO A 102 2.27 11.95 -37.28
CA PRO A 102 1.74 11.57 -38.60
C PRO A 102 2.72 10.81 -39.51
N GLU A 103 4.01 10.75 -39.16
CA GLU A 103 5.02 9.97 -39.91
C GLU A 103 4.99 8.47 -39.62
N GLY A 104 4.14 8.04 -38.69
CA GLY A 104 3.99 6.65 -38.24
C GLY A 104 4.72 6.41 -36.94
N VAL A 105 4.31 5.36 -36.23
CA VAL A 105 4.81 5.02 -34.90
C VAL A 105 5.27 3.57 -34.88
N GLU A 106 6.45 3.33 -34.34
CA GLU A 106 6.95 2.00 -34.03
C GLU A 106 6.78 1.73 -32.52
N TYR A 107 6.32 0.53 -32.18
CA TYR A 107 6.06 0.12 -30.81
C TYR A 107 7.08 -0.92 -30.34
N ASP A 108 7.41 -0.87 -29.06
CA ASP A 108 8.09 -1.93 -28.33
C ASP A 108 7.07 -2.59 -27.36
N VAL A 109 7.01 -3.93 -27.36
CA VAL A 109 6.06 -4.72 -26.59
C VAL A 109 6.80 -5.62 -25.62
N GLU A 110 6.47 -5.50 -24.35
CA GLU A 110 7.12 -6.20 -23.24
C GLU A 110 6.10 -6.95 -22.39
N PRO A 111 6.44 -8.14 -21.82
CA PRO A 111 5.60 -8.74 -20.79
C PRO A 111 5.58 -7.85 -19.54
N LYS A 112 4.40 -7.62 -18.98
CA LYS A 112 4.24 -6.88 -17.74
C LYS A 112 4.46 -7.81 -16.55
N VAL A 113 5.66 -7.75 -15.98
CA VAL A 113 6.04 -8.57 -14.81
C VAL A 113 5.20 -8.16 -13.61
N ASP A 114 4.65 -9.14 -12.90
CA ASP A 114 3.92 -8.93 -11.66
C ASP A 114 4.87 -8.97 -10.44
N GLY A 115 5.40 -7.82 -10.06
CA GLY A 115 6.41 -7.69 -9.03
C GLY A 115 6.36 -6.37 -8.28
N LEU A 116 7.51 -5.87 -7.88
CA LEU A 116 7.72 -4.60 -7.20
C LEU A 116 8.68 -3.71 -7.98
N SER A 117 8.20 -2.55 -8.43
CA SER A 117 9.01 -1.62 -9.22
C SER A 117 10.05 -0.91 -8.36
N VAL A 118 11.29 -0.89 -8.85
CA VAL A 118 12.44 -0.27 -8.20
C VAL A 118 13.24 0.58 -9.19
N ALA A 119 13.90 1.61 -8.66
CA ALA A 119 14.96 2.33 -9.34
C ALA A 119 16.31 1.87 -8.79
N LEU A 120 17.27 1.65 -9.70
CA LEU A 120 18.68 1.35 -9.40
C LEU A 120 19.52 2.53 -9.85
N GLU A 121 20.28 3.13 -8.94
CA GLU A 121 21.13 4.27 -9.21
C GLU A 121 22.61 3.84 -9.19
N TYR A 122 23.30 4.25 -10.25
CA TYR A 122 24.73 4.01 -10.43
C TYR A 122 25.47 5.33 -10.60
N GLU A 123 26.60 5.47 -9.93
CA GLU A 123 27.52 6.59 -10.08
C GLU A 123 28.92 6.05 -10.47
N ASN A 124 29.49 6.58 -11.53
CA ASN A 124 30.77 6.11 -12.08
C ASN A 124 30.82 4.58 -12.24
N GLY A 125 29.69 4.00 -12.68
CA GLY A 125 29.51 2.58 -12.89
C GLY A 125 29.33 1.74 -11.62
N LEU A 126 29.29 2.33 -10.42
CA LEU A 126 29.06 1.62 -9.15
C LEU A 126 27.60 1.74 -8.71
N PHE A 127 27.01 0.64 -8.27
CA PHE A 127 25.68 0.64 -7.64
C PHE A 127 25.73 1.36 -6.29
N VAL A 128 25.07 2.51 -6.20
CA VAL A 128 25.10 3.36 -5.01
C VAL A 128 23.80 3.32 -4.22
N ARG A 129 22.64 3.21 -4.90
CA ARG A 129 21.34 3.24 -4.24
C ARG A 129 20.28 2.49 -5.03
N GLY A 130 19.36 1.87 -4.30
CA GLY A 130 18.16 1.29 -4.85
C GLY A 130 16.94 1.62 -4.02
N ALA A 131 15.86 2.09 -4.67
CA ALA A 131 14.66 2.51 -3.99
C ALA A 131 13.39 1.93 -4.62
N THR A 132 12.38 1.63 -3.81
CA THR A 132 11.05 1.24 -4.29
C THR A 132 10.37 2.43 -4.98
N ARG A 133 9.39 2.16 -5.85
CA ARG A 133 8.64 3.23 -6.52
C ARG A 133 7.92 4.15 -5.54
N GLY A 134 7.37 3.61 -4.44
CA GLY A 134 6.50 4.36 -3.53
C GLY A 134 5.29 4.95 -4.27
N ASP A 135 5.03 6.22 -4.05
CA ASP A 135 3.98 7.00 -4.74
C ASP A 135 4.41 7.52 -6.13
N GLY A 136 5.64 7.20 -6.54
CA GLY A 136 6.27 7.66 -7.78
C GLY A 136 7.18 8.87 -7.61
N GLN A 137 7.08 9.62 -6.50
CA GLN A 137 7.96 10.73 -6.14
C GLN A 137 8.90 10.35 -5.00
N VAL A 138 8.39 9.63 -4.01
CA VAL A 138 9.11 9.17 -2.82
C VAL A 138 8.92 7.67 -2.68
N GLY A 139 10.02 6.95 -2.51
CA GLY A 139 10.07 5.51 -2.25
C GLY A 139 10.86 5.20 -0.99
N GLU A 140 11.06 3.93 -0.71
CA GLU A 140 11.86 3.43 0.43
C GLU A 140 13.24 2.99 -0.06
N ASP A 141 14.29 3.35 0.67
CA ASP A 141 15.65 2.86 0.42
C ASP A 141 15.74 1.37 0.77
N VAL A 142 15.93 0.55 -0.25
CA VAL A 142 16.08 -0.91 -0.13
C VAL A 142 17.41 -1.38 -0.72
N THR A 143 18.41 -0.50 -0.72
CA THR A 143 19.73 -0.73 -1.33
C THR A 143 20.36 -2.03 -0.87
N GLU A 144 20.43 -2.26 0.44
CA GLU A 144 21.07 -3.45 0.99
C GLU A 144 20.37 -4.75 0.60
N ASN A 145 19.03 -4.72 0.49
CA ASN A 145 18.26 -5.87 0.02
C ASN A 145 18.44 -6.11 -1.48
N LEU A 146 18.48 -5.04 -2.28
CA LEU A 146 18.73 -5.15 -3.72
C LEU A 146 20.13 -5.67 -4.03
N ARG A 147 21.14 -5.32 -3.22
CA ARG A 147 22.49 -5.89 -3.34
C ARG A 147 22.52 -7.40 -3.26
N THR A 148 21.58 -8.01 -2.52
CA THR A 148 21.48 -9.47 -2.37
C THR A 148 20.96 -10.18 -3.61
N ILE A 149 20.36 -9.46 -4.57
CA ILE A 149 19.87 -10.02 -5.83
C ILE A 149 21.04 -10.22 -6.79
N PRO A 150 21.42 -11.47 -7.10
CA PRO A 150 22.65 -11.75 -7.85
C PRO A 150 22.67 -11.19 -9.28
N SER A 151 21.48 -11.04 -9.91
CA SER A 151 21.32 -10.48 -11.26
C SER A 151 21.43 -8.96 -11.34
N ILE A 152 21.59 -8.26 -10.20
CA ILE A 152 21.90 -6.83 -10.16
C ILE A 152 23.43 -6.67 -10.17
N PRO A 153 24.03 -6.09 -11.22
CA PRO A 153 25.47 -5.81 -11.22
C PRO A 153 25.82 -4.74 -10.18
N LEU A 154 26.80 -5.01 -9.33
CA LEU A 154 27.31 -4.02 -8.37
C LEU A 154 28.27 -3.03 -9.05
N ARG A 155 28.88 -3.43 -10.17
CA ARG A 155 29.70 -2.61 -11.04
C ARG A 155 29.32 -2.83 -12.50
N LEU A 156 29.17 -1.76 -13.24
CA LEU A 156 28.89 -1.78 -14.68
C LEU A 156 30.18 -1.86 -15.50
N PRO A 157 30.19 -2.57 -16.63
CA PRO A 157 31.32 -2.59 -17.57
C PRO A 157 31.72 -1.21 -18.09
N GLU A 158 30.75 -0.38 -18.44
CA GLU A 158 30.96 1.02 -18.83
C GLU A 158 30.59 1.95 -17.67
N ALA A 159 31.56 2.72 -17.20
CA ALA A 159 31.37 3.63 -16.08
C ALA A 159 30.84 5.00 -16.56
N LEU A 160 29.51 5.13 -16.70
CA LEU A 160 28.89 6.44 -16.91
C LEU A 160 28.95 7.28 -15.61
N PRO A 161 29.02 8.62 -15.71
CA PRO A 161 28.96 9.49 -14.53
C PRO A 161 27.73 9.22 -13.67
N ALA A 162 26.55 9.10 -14.29
CA ALA A 162 25.31 8.69 -13.61
C ALA A 162 24.44 7.84 -14.55
N LEU A 163 23.86 6.77 -14.01
CA LEU A 163 22.85 5.95 -14.68
C LEU A 163 21.76 5.59 -13.68
N ILE A 164 20.50 5.84 -14.04
CA ILE A 164 19.33 5.39 -13.27
C ILE A 164 18.52 4.43 -14.14
N VAL A 165 18.36 3.22 -13.64
CA VAL A 165 17.66 2.13 -14.33
C VAL A 165 16.40 1.77 -13.55
N ARG A 166 15.30 1.51 -14.25
CA ARG A 166 14.07 1.01 -13.65
C ARG A 166 13.90 -0.47 -13.96
N GLY A 167 13.52 -1.24 -12.97
CA GLY A 167 13.24 -2.66 -13.10
C GLY A 167 12.09 -3.10 -12.21
N GLU A 168 11.65 -4.34 -12.44
CA GLU A 168 10.65 -5.01 -11.61
C GLU A 168 11.33 -6.18 -10.88
N VAL A 169 11.36 -6.09 -9.54
CA VAL A 169 11.79 -7.20 -8.68
C VAL A 169 10.63 -8.16 -8.50
N PHE A 170 10.90 -9.43 -8.70
CA PHE A 170 9.91 -10.49 -8.59
C PHE A 170 10.48 -11.72 -7.87
N MET A 171 9.60 -12.60 -7.45
CA MET A 171 9.97 -13.91 -6.96
C MET A 171 9.74 -14.96 -8.07
N PRO A 172 10.78 -15.64 -8.53
CA PRO A 172 10.61 -16.73 -9.50
C PRO A 172 9.65 -17.80 -8.97
N LYS A 173 8.83 -18.40 -9.85
CA LYS A 173 7.83 -19.44 -9.50
C LYS A 173 8.43 -20.55 -8.64
N LYS A 174 9.60 -21.06 -9.00
CA LYS A 174 10.32 -22.10 -8.24
C LYS A 174 10.75 -21.63 -6.84
N SER A 175 11.18 -20.36 -6.71
CA SER A 175 11.54 -19.78 -5.40
C SER A 175 10.32 -19.61 -4.51
N PHE A 176 9.18 -19.23 -5.09
CA PHE A 176 7.91 -19.08 -4.39
C PHE A 176 7.38 -20.42 -3.86
N GLU A 177 7.41 -21.46 -4.69
CA GLU A 177 7.01 -22.81 -4.29
C GLU A 177 7.86 -23.32 -3.12
N ARG A 178 9.19 -23.24 -3.24
CA ARG A 178 10.13 -23.62 -2.16
C ARG A 178 9.88 -22.83 -0.89
N LEU A 179 9.70 -21.51 -0.99
CA LEU A 179 9.44 -20.65 0.18
C LEU A 179 8.17 -21.04 0.91
N ASN A 180 7.10 -21.34 0.19
CA ASN A 180 5.84 -21.77 0.80
C ASN A 180 5.92 -23.16 1.41
N GLU A 181 6.63 -24.11 0.78
CA GLU A 181 6.92 -25.42 1.39
C GLU A 181 7.67 -25.28 2.72
N GLU A 182 8.72 -24.43 2.77
CA GLU A 182 9.47 -24.15 3.99
C GLU A 182 8.59 -23.54 5.09
N ARG A 183 7.68 -22.61 4.73
CA ARG A 183 6.75 -21.98 5.67
C ARG A 183 5.72 -22.96 6.20
N GLU A 184 5.19 -23.83 5.33
CA GLU A 184 4.27 -24.89 5.74
C GLU A 184 4.90 -25.84 6.75
N LEU A 185 6.15 -26.25 6.51
CA LEU A 185 6.92 -27.10 7.47
C LEU A 185 7.13 -26.42 8.83
N ARG A 186 7.17 -25.07 8.85
CA ARG A 186 7.31 -24.29 10.09
C ARG A 186 5.98 -23.91 10.72
N GLY A 187 4.84 -24.26 10.11
CA GLY A 187 3.51 -23.86 10.57
C GLY A 187 3.22 -22.37 10.42
N GLU A 188 3.94 -21.67 9.52
CA GLU A 188 3.75 -20.26 9.23
C GLU A 188 2.68 -20.04 8.14
N SER A 189 2.04 -18.87 8.15
CA SER A 189 1.09 -18.50 7.08
C SER A 189 1.77 -18.43 5.72
N LEU A 190 1.18 -19.05 4.69
CA LEU A 190 1.71 -19.05 3.34
C LEU A 190 1.55 -17.69 2.66
N PHE A 191 2.45 -17.34 1.76
CA PHE A 191 2.25 -16.20 0.88
C PHE A 191 1.17 -16.51 -0.17
N ALA A 192 0.30 -15.53 -0.43
CA ALA A 192 -0.82 -15.71 -1.33
C ALA A 192 -0.41 -15.79 -2.81
N ASN A 193 0.62 -15.03 -3.21
CA ASN A 193 1.14 -14.99 -4.58
C ASN A 193 2.62 -14.55 -4.60
N PRO A 194 3.33 -14.76 -5.73
CA PRO A 194 4.74 -14.39 -5.89
C PRO A 194 5.01 -12.90 -5.70
N ARG A 195 4.10 -12.00 -6.12
CA ARG A 195 4.23 -10.55 -5.96
C ARG A 195 4.27 -10.14 -4.49
N ASN A 196 3.31 -10.63 -3.68
CA ASN A 196 3.30 -10.35 -2.24
C ASN A 196 4.51 -10.93 -1.53
N ALA A 197 4.97 -12.12 -1.96
CA ALA A 197 6.18 -12.73 -1.45
C ALA A 197 7.42 -11.89 -1.80
N ALA A 198 7.51 -11.38 -3.03
CA ALA A 198 8.61 -10.50 -3.45
C ALA A 198 8.61 -9.19 -2.67
N ALA A 199 7.46 -8.50 -2.58
CA ALA A 199 7.33 -7.25 -1.84
C ALA A 199 7.67 -7.42 -0.34
N GLY A 200 7.14 -8.46 0.30
CA GLY A 200 7.45 -8.78 1.70
C GLY A 200 8.90 -9.20 1.93
N SER A 201 9.55 -9.80 0.95
CA SER A 201 10.96 -10.19 1.02
C SER A 201 11.90 -9.01 0.79
N LEU A 202 11.59 -8.13 -0.17
CA LEU A 202 12.41 -6.95 -0.45
C LEU A 202 12.36 -5.92 0.69
N ARG A 203 11.29 -5.94 1.50
CA ARG A 203 11.09 -5.04 2.66
C ARG A 203 11.44 -5.72 3.99
N GLN A 204 12.36 -6.70 3.99
CA GLN A 204 12.92 -7.27 5.22
C GLN A 204 14.00 -6.33 5.78
N LEU A 205 13.98 -6.13 7.09
CA LEU A 205 14.97 -5.29 7.78
C LEU A 205 16.37 -5.96 7.81
N ASP A 206 16.41 -7.29 7.76
CA ASP A 206 17.65 -8.06 7.67
C ASP A 206 17.91 -8.50 6.21
N PRO A 207 18.95 -7.98 5.55
CA PRO A 207 19.31 -8.35 4.19
C PRO A 207 19.60 -9.85 4.00
N LYS A 208 20.02 -10.57 5.06
CA LYS A 208 20.22 -12.02 5.00
C LYS A 208 18.92 -12.78 4.75
N ILE A 209 17.81 -12.28 5.29
CA ILE A 209 16.49 -12.84 5.01
C ILE A 209 16.14 -12.59 3.54
N ALA A 210 16.34 -11.37 3.02
CA ALA A 210 16.10 -11.06 1.61
C ALA A 210 16.94 -11.97 0.69
N ALA A 211 18.22 -12.16 1.00
CA ALA A 211 19.13 -13.05 0.26
C ALA A 211 18.61 -14.51 0.17
N SER A 212 18.05 -15.04 1.27
CA SER A 212 17.52 -16.40 1.32
C SER A 212 16.27 -16.63 0.47
N ARG A 213 15.58 -15.54 0.04
CA ARG A 213 14.30 -15.60 -0.68
C ARG A 213 14.42 -15.89 -2.15
N GLY A 214 15.62 -15.75 -2.73
CA GLY A 214 15.87 -16.01 -4.15
C GLY A 214 15.08 -15.08 -5.08
N LEU A 215 15.08 -13.78 -4.77
CA LEU A 215 14.51 -12.74 -5.63
C LEU A 215 15.32 -12.58 -6.92
N ASP A 216 14.65 -12.13 -7.98
CA ASP A 216 15.26 -11.78 -9.26
C ASP A 216 14.69 -10.44 -9.77
N ILE A 217 15.30 -9.86 -10.82
CA ILE A 217 14.86 -8.60 -11.42
C ILE A 217 14.81 -8.69 -12.94
N ARG A 218 13.90 -7.96 -13.56
CA ARG A 218 13.94 -7.59 -14.98
C ARG A 218 13.99 -6.08 -15.11
N VAL A 219 15.06 -5.57 -15.73
CA VAL A 219 15.14 -4.14 -16.04
C VAL A 219 14.45 -3.86 -17.37
N PHE A 220 13.73 -2.73 -17.45
CA PHE A 220 12.89 -2.41 -18.58
C PHE A 220 12.93 -0.95 -19.02
N ASN A 221 13.72 -0.11 -18.34
CA ASN A 221 13.84 1.30 -18.75
C ASN A 221 15.10 1.97 -18.19
N ILE A 222 15.72 2.84 -18.98
CA ILE A 222 16.66 3.84 -18.51
C ILE A 222 15.86 5.10 -18.15
N GLN A 223 15.92 5.53 -16.89
CA GLN A 223 15.30 6.76 -16.42
C GLN A 223 16.21 7.97 -16.65
N TRP A 224 17.52 7.77 -16.51
CA TRP A 224 18.52 8.79 -16.68
C TRP A 224 19.87 8.17 -17.08
N ALA A 225 20.55 8.78 -18.05
CA ALA A 225 21.94 8.43 -18.40
C ALA A 225 22.72 9.72 -18.67
N GLU A 226 23.77 9.95 -17.90
CA GLU A 226 24.65 11.10 -18.10
C GLU A 226 25.84 10.69 -18.97
N GLY A 227 26.06 11.47 -20.03
CA GLY A 227 27.17 11.21 -20.98
C GLY A 227 26.84 10.23 -22.09
N LYS A 228 25.59 9.76 -22.19
CA LYS A 228 25.13 8.88 -23.27
C LYS A 228 23.72 9.21 -23.68
N SER A 229 23.43 9.19 -24.98
CA SER A 229 22.10 9.39 -25.54
C SER A 229 21.71 8.19 -26.40
N PHE A 230 20.42 7.95 -26.52
CA PHE A 230 19.84 6.84 -27.28
C PHE A 230 18.74 7.38 -28.19
N GLN A 231 18.49 6.70 -29.30
CA GLN A 231 17.43 7.10 -30.24
C GLN A 231 16.14 6.32 -29.98
N THR A 232 16.26 5.04 -29.62
CA THR A 232 15.10 4.16 -29.45
C THR A 232 15.14 3.46 -28.09
N HIS A 233 13.99 3.01 -27.65
CA HIS A 233 13.86 2.21 -26.44
C HIS A 233 14.59 0.86 -26.56
N SER A 234 14.43 0.19 -27.70
CA SER A 234 15.14 -1.07 -27.96
C SER A 234 16.66 -0.91 -27.92
N GLU A 235 17.21 0.25 -28.35
CA GLU A 235 18.63 0.57 -28.17
C GLU A 235 19.00 0.70 -26.68
N THR A 236 18.14 1.29 -25.84
CA THR A 236 18.37 1.36 -24.40
C THR A 236 18.39 -0.01 -23.77
N LEU A 237 17.50 -0.92 -24.15
CA LEU A 237 17.45 -2.29 -23.65
C LEU A 237 18.67 -3.10 -24.08
N GLU A 238 19.14 -2.93 -25.32
CA GLU A 238 20.36 -3.58 -25.79
C GLU A 238 21.61 -3.07 -25.05
N TYR A 239 21.67 -1.74 -24.82
CA TYR A 239 22.71 -1.16 -23.99
C TYR A 239 22.72 -1.74 -22.57
N LEU A 240 21.55 -1.84 -21.90
CA LEU A 240 21.43 -2.44 -20.57
C LEU A 240 21.87 -3.90 -20.55
N ARG A 241 21.60 -4.66 -21.62
CA ARG A 241 22.10 -6.05 -21.77
C ARG A 241 23.62 -6.07 -21.82
N GLY A 242 24.23 -5.14 -22.55
CA GLY A 242 25.69 -4.93 -22.57
C GLY A 242 26.28 -4.48 -21.23
N GLN A 243 25.46 -3.88 -20.36
CA GLN A 243 25.82 -3.51 -18.99
C GLN A 243 25.58 -4.62 -17.96
N HIS A 244 25.37 -5.85 -18.41
CA HIS A 244 25.16 -7.04 -17.59
C HIS A 244 23.85 -7.09 -16.81
N PHE A 245 22.87 -6.26 -17.17
CA PHE A 245 21.54 -6.38 -16.60
C PHE A 245 20.74 -7.51 -17.23
N LYS A 246 19.89 -8.13 -16.44
CA LYS A 246 18.85 -9.07 -16.89
C LYS A 246 17.67 -8.29 -17.42
N VAL A 247 17.67 -8.06 -18.74
CA VAL A 247 16.70 -7.20 -19.43
C VAL A 247 15.39 -7.96 -19.67
N ILE A 248 14.28 -7.21 -19.67
CA ILE A 248 12.95 -7.73 -20.03
C ILE A 248 12.98 -8.27 -21.48
N PRO A 249 12.34 -9.41 -21.79
CA PRO A 249 12.08 -9.80 -23.17
C PRO A 249 11.21 -8.74 -23.86
N HIS A 250 11.49 -8.43 -25.11
CA HIS A 250 10.73 -7.43 -25.84
C HIS A 250 10.70 -7.73 -27.34
N ASP A 251 9.68 -7.26 -28.03
CA ASP A 251 9.52 -7.33 -29.47
C ASP A 251 9.20 -5.93 -30.03
N THR A 252 9.88 -5.55 -31.10
CA THR A 252 9.57 -4.31 -31.82
C THR A 252 8.52 -4.57 -32.89
N CYS A 253 7.45 -3.76 -32.94
CA CYS A 253 6.31 -3.89 -33.81
C CYS A 253 6.11 -2.60 -34.62
N LYS A 254 5.85 -2.73 -35.92
CA LYS A 254 5.62 -1.57 -36.81
C LYS A 254 4.20 -1.04 -36.77
N THR A 255 3.28 -1.85 -36.30
CA THR A 255 1.86 -1.52 -36.20
C THR A 255 1.27 -1.97 -34.87
N ILE A 256 0.18 -1.34 -34.46
CA ILE A 256 -0.54 -1.76 -33.25
C ILE A 256 -1.16 -3.15 -33.43
N ALA A 257 -1.53 -3.53 -34.65
CA ALA A 257 -2.04 -4.87 -34.93
C ALA A 257 -0.96 -5.95 -34.67
N GLU A 258 0.29 -5.72 -35.11
CA GLU A 258 1.41 -6.60 -34.78
C GLU A 258 1.64 -6.66 -33.25
N ALA A 259 1.52 -5.50 -32.55
CA ALA A 259 1.62 -5.42 -31.11
C ALA A 259 0.51 -6.26 -30.42
N ALA A 260 -0.73 -6.17 -30.89
CA ALA A 260 -1.85 -6.96 -30.36
C ALA A 260 -1.62 -8.46 -30.52
N GLU A 261 -1.09 -8.93 -31.68
CA GLU A 261 -0.76 -10.33 -31.89
C GLU A 261 0.37 -10.80 -30.95
N ARG A 262 1.37 -9.94 -30.69
CA ARG A 262 2.43 -10.25 -29.71
C ARG A 262 1.90 -10.33 -28.28
N ILE A 263 1.02 -9.40 -27.88
CA ILE A 263 0.35 -9.40 -26.61
C ILE A 263 -0.43 -10.71 -26.39
N LYS A 264 -1.20 -11.12 -27.41
CA LYS A 264 -1.94 -12.39 -27.40
C LYS A 264 -1.01 -13.58 -27.22
N ALA A 265 0.07 -13.66 -28.01
CA ALA A 265 1.06 -14.75 -27.93
C ALA A 265 1.74 -14.79 -26.55
N MET A 266 2.06 -13.64 -25.95
CA MET A 266 2.59 -13.56 -24.58
C MET A 266 1.59 -14.11 -23.56
N GLY A 267 0.29 -13.76 -23.70
CA GLY A 267 -0.76 -14.26 -22.81
C GLY A 267 -0.95 -15.77 -22.91
N GLU A 268 -0.93 -16.34 -24.12
CA GLU A 268 -1.02 -17.80 -24.35
C GLU A 268 0.23 -18.53 -23.82
N GLY A 269 1.40 -17.90 -23.94
CA GLY A 269 2.69 -18.45 -23.50
C GLY A 269 3.09 -18.11 -22.06
N ARG A 270 2.22 -17.48 -21.26
CA ARG A 270 2.57 -16.95 -19.92
C ARG A 270 3.12 -17.96 -18.93
N GLU A 271 2.76 -19.24 -19.06
CA GLU A 271 3.26 -20.31 -18.20
C GLU A 271 4.76 -20.60 -18.41
N ALA A 272 5.30 -20.29 -19.57
CA ALA A 272 6.71 -20.49 -19.88
C ALA A 272 7.64 -19.48 -19.23
N TYR A 273 7.10 -18.32 -18.78
CA TYR A 273 7.91 -17.35 -18.05
C TYR A 273 8.25 -17.84 -16.65
N PRO A 274 9.48 -17.62 -16.16
CA PRO A 274 9.85 -17.94 -14.78
C PRO A 274 9.19 -17.03 -13.74
N PHE A 275 8.44 -16.02 -14.18
CA PHE A 275 7.71 -15.04 -13.39
C PHE A 275 6.25 -14.94 -13.85
N ASP A 276 5.39 -14.40 -13.00
CA ASP A 276 4.02 -14.12 -13.39
C ASP A 276 3.93 -12.79 -14.16
N ILE A 277 3.00 -12.74 -15.11
CA ILE A 277 2.67 -11.54 -15.87
C ILE A 277 1.18 -11.25 -15.75
N ASP A 278 0.82 -9.98 -15.51
CA ASP A 278 -0.54 -9.51 -15.39
C ASP A 278 -1.03 -8.78 -16.66
N GLY A 279 -0.16 -8.72 -17.67
CA GLY A 279 -0.42 -8.01 -18.91
C GLY A 279 0.79 -7.93 -19.82
N ALA A 280 0.76 -6.97 -20.71
CA ALA A 280 1.88 -6.54 -21.54
C ALA A 280 1.98 -5.01 -21.52
N VAL A 281 3.16 -4.48 -21.77
CA VAL A 281 3.37 -3.04 -21.89
C VAL A 281 3.70 -2.72 -23.34
N VAL A 282 2.96 -1.77 -23.91
CA VAL A 282 3.22 -1.22 -25.23
C VAL A 282 3.81 0.16 -25.07
N LYS A 283 4.93 0.42 -25.71
CA LYS A 283 5.65 1.69 -25.62
C LYS A 283 5.97 2.19 -27.01
N VAL A 284 5.87 3.48 -27.25
CA VAL A 284 6.44 4.11 -28.47
C VAL A 284 7.95 3.91 -28.44
N ASN A 285 8.55 3.36 -29.51
CA ASN A 285 9.96 2.97 -29.52
C ASN A 285 10.90 4.19 -29.62
N SER A 286 10.56 5.21 -30.38
CA SER A 286 11.38 6.42 -30.54
C SER A 286 11.37 7.30 -29.29
N LEU A 287 12.54 7.61 -28.74
CA LEU A 287 12.67 8.45 -27.54
C LEU A 287 12.34 9.92 -27.83
N ALA A 288 12.66 10.43 -29.02
CA ALA A 288 12.32 11.79 -29.45
C ALA A 288 10.80 11.98 -29.56
N GLU A 289 10.08 10.95 -30.05
CA GLU A 289 8.63 10.97 -30.10
C GLU A 289 8.02 10.92 -28.69
N ARG A 290 8.60 10.19 -27.74
CA ARG A 290 8.17 10.19 -26.34
C ARG A 290 8.27 11.58 -25.70
N GLU A 291 9.34 12.33 -25.99
CA GLU A 291 9.48 13.71 -25.53
C GLU A 291 8.37 14.61 -26.10
N THR A 292 8.03 14.43 -27.37
CA THR A 292 6.95 15.17 -28.05
C THR A 292 5.58 14.85 -27.42
N LEU A 293 5.29 13.59 -27.15
CA LEU A 293 4.03 13.12 -26.55
C LEU A 293 3.90 13.53 -25.08
N GLY A 294 5.01 13.56 -24.34
CA GLY A 294 5.06 13.94 -22.94
C GLY A 294 4.26 13.02 -22.02
N SER A 295 3.96 13.56 -20.84
CA SER A 295 3.23 12.85 -19.76
C SER A 295 2.04 13.66 -19.27
N THR A 296 1.07 12.97 -18.70
CA THR A 296 0.01 13.57 -17.87
C THR A 296 0.51 13.73 -16.42
N ALA A 297 -0.33 14.20 -15.52
CA ALA A 297 0.01 14.25 -14.09
C ALA A 297 0.21 12.86 -13.45
N LYS A 298 -0.22 11.77 -14.10
CA LYS A 298 -0.21 10.41 -13.52
C LYS A 298 0.58 9.40 -14.34
N PHE A 299 0.58 9.51 -15.65
CA PHE A 299 1.18 8.52 -16.55
C PHE A 299 1.68 9.13 -17.86
N PRO A 300 2.68 8.49 -18.50
CA PRO A 300 3.18 8.90 -19.79
C PRO A 300 2.13 8.66 -20.88
N ARG A 301 2.08 9.53 -21.90
CA ARG A 301 1.15 9.37 -23.04
C ARG A 301 1.63 8.34 -24.05
N TRP A 302 2.92 8.05 -24.06
CA TRP A 302 3.61 7.19 -25.03
C TRP A 302 3.65 5.70 -24.61
N ALA A 303 2.99 5.32 -23.51
CA ALA A 303 2.95 3.94 -23.06
C ALA A 303 1.57 3.56 -22.54
N ALA A 304 1.19 2.31 -22.77
CA ALA A 304 -0.02 1.70 -22.25
C ALA A 304 0.29 0.31 -21.65
N ALA A 305 -0.38 -0.03 -20.57
CA ALA A 305 -0.34 -1.35 -19.96
C ALA A 305 -1.60 -2.13 -20.36
N TYR A 306 -1.46 -3.06 -21.28
CA TYR A 306 -2.55 -3.96 -21.65
C TYR A 306 -2.71 -5.01 -20.54
N LYS A 307 -3.86 -5.04 -19.92
CA LYS A 307 -4.21 -6.01 -18.88
C LYS A 307 -4.93 -7.19 -19.50
N TYR A 308 -4.42 -8.40 -19.23
CA TYR A 308 -5.16 -9.59 -19.62
C TYR A 308 -6.50 -9.67 -18.90
N PRO A 309 -7.56 -10.18 -19.56
CA PRO A 309 -8.80 -10.47 -18.87
C PRO A 309 -8.53 -11.33 -17.63
N PRO A 310 -9.20 -11.05 -16.52
CA PRO A 310 -9.06 -11.88 -15.33
C PRO A 310 -9.33 -13.34 -15.65
N GLU A 311 -8.49 -14.22 -15.12
CA GLU A 311 -8.71 -15.66 -15.26
C GLU A 311 -10.04 -16.02 -14.61
N GLN A 312 -10.92 -16.69 -15.35
CA GLN A 312 -12.21 -17.19 -14.87
C GLN A 312 -12.21 -18.70 -14.91
N LYS A 313 -12.61 -19.33 -13.81
CA LYS A 313 -12.75 -20.79 -13.75
C LYS A 313 -14.09 -21.18 -13.12
N PRO A 314 -14.70 -22.27 -13.64
CA PRO A 314 -15.91 -22.79 -13.01
C PRO A 314 -15.57 -23.47 -11.68
N SER A 315 -16.39 -23.19 -10.67
CA SER A 315 -16.39 -23.90 -9.40
C SER A 315 -17.80 -24.06 -8.88
N ARG A 316 -18.04 -25.04 -8.01
CA ARG A 316 -19.35 -25.28 -7.44
C ARG A 316 -19.52 -24.58 -6.08
N VAL A 317 -20.60 -23.87 -5.88
CA VAL A 317 -20.99 -23.31 -4.58
C VAL A 317 -21.40 -24.44 -3.64
N VAL A 318 -20.59 -24.70 -2.63
CA VAL A 318 -20.82 -25.75 -1.64
C VAL A 318 -21.74 -25.26 -0.53
N ASP A 319 -21.54 -24.00 -0.11
CA ASP A 319 -22.28 -23.36 0.97
C ASP A 319 -22.21 -21.84 0.84
N ILE A 320 -23.08 -21.13 1.58
CA ILE A 320 -23.04 -19.68 1.73
C ILE A 320 -22.96 -19.35 3.23
N VAL A 321 -21.81 -18.86 3.66
CA VAL A 321 -21.54 -18.49 5.06
C VAL A 321 -21.76 -16.99 5.24
N VAL A 322 -22.45 -16.62 6.31
CA VAL A 322 -22.72 -15.22 6.63
C VAL A 322 -21.83 -14.77 7.78
N GLN A 323 -21.00 -13.76 7.54
CA GLN A 323 -20.17 -13.13 8.54
C GLN A 323 -20.82 -11.85 9.05
N VAL A 324 -20.69 -11.57 10.36
CA VAL A 324 -21.18 -10.33 10.97
C VAL A 324 -20.01 -9.40 11.21
N GLY A 325 -20.05 -8.24 10.57
CA GLY A 325 -19.03 -7.19 10.72
C GLY A 325 -19.15 -6.42 12.04
N ARG A 326 -18.13 -5.60 12.37
CA ARG A 326 -18.14 -4.74 13.57
C ARG A 326 -19.32 -3.78 13.65
N THR A 327 -19.84 -3.38 12.50
CA THR A 327 -21.04 -2.51 12.38
C THR A 327 -22.33 -3.30 12.34
N GLY A 328 -22.30 -4.62 12.58
CA GLY A 328 -23.45 -5.50 12.52
C GLY A 328 -23.83 -5.95 11.12
N VAL A 329 -23.18 -5.47 10.05
CA VAL A 329 -23.51 -5.85 8.67
C VAL A 329 -23.29 -7.34 8.46
N LEU A 330 -24.31 -7.99 7.92
CA LEU A 330 -24.25 -9.36 7.48
C LEU A 330 -23.62 -9.40 6.08
N THR A 331 -22.45 -9.99 5.98
CA THR A 331 -21.70 -10.12 4.72
C THR A 331 -21.68 -11.58 4.30
N PRO A 332 -22.40 -11.93 3.23
CA PRO A 332 -22.38 -13.30 2.71
C PRO A 332 -21.13 -13.60 1.92
N LYS A 333 -20.65 -14.83 2.00
CA LYS A 333 -19.49 -15.37 1.33
C LYS A 333 -19.80 -16.76 0.82
N ALA A 334 -19.66 -16.98 -0.48
CA ALA A 334 -19.79 -18.33 -1.04
C ALA A 334 -18.54 -19.15 -0.65
N VAL A 335 -18.76 -20.34 -0.14
CA VAL A 335 -17.78 -21.40 -0.06
C VAL A 335 -17.84 -22.16 -1.36
N VAL A 336 -16.74 -22.27 -2.10
CA VAL A 336 -16.69 -22.95 -3.38
C VAL A 336 -15.75 -24.14 -3.32
N GLU A 337 -15.96 -25.13 -4.19
CA GLU A 337 -14.97 -26.20 -4.35
C GLU A 337 -13.61 -25.58 -4.68
N PRO A 338 -12.49 -26.12 -4.13
CA PRO A 338 -11.18 -25.54 -4.36
C PRO A 338 -10.87 -25.46 -5.85
N VAL A 339 -10.55 -24.28 -6.32
CA VAL A 339 -10.19 -24.00 -7.71
C VAL A 339 -8.91 -23.18 -7.77
N ARG A 340 -7.96 -23.64 -8.59
CA ARG A 340 -6.70 -22.88 -8.78
C ARG A 340 -6.95 -21.75 -9.75
N LEU A 341 -6.75 -20.50 -9.28
CA LEU A 341 -7.05 -19.29 -10.02
C LEU A 341 -5.93 -18.26 -9.78
N ALA A 342 -5.32 -17.78 -10.86
CA ALA A 342 -4.22 -16.81 -10.80
C ALA A 342 -3.18 -17.18 -9.72
N GLY A 343 -2.60 -18.39 -9.83
CA GLY A 343 -1.50 -18.86 -8.98
C GLY A 343 -1.88 -19.27 -7.54
N THR A 344 -3.13 -19.06 -7.09
CA THR A 344 -3.58 -19.44 -5.75
C THR A 344 -4.79 -20.36 -5.77
N THR A 345 -5.01 -21.11 -4.69
CA THR A 345 -6.22 -21.92 -4.53
C THR A 345 -7.31 -21.08 -3.87
N VAL A 346 -8.40 -20.88 -4.60
CA VAL A 346 -9.60 -20.16 -4.15
C VAL A 346 -10.59 -21.19 -3.60
N THR A 347 -11.02 -21.01 -2.35
CA THR A 347 -12.04 -21.83 -1.68
C THR A 347 -13.27 -21.04 -1.30
N SER A 348 -13.28 -19.72 -1.58
CA SER A 348 -14.41 -18.86 -1.25
C SER A 348 -14.40 -17.58 -2.09
N ALA A 349 -15.58 -17.03 -2.37
CA ALA A 349 -15.77 -15.81 -3.12
C ALA A 349 -16.74 -14.87 -2.40
N THR A 350 -16.54 -13.56 -2.50
CA THR A 350 -17.47 -12.59 -1.91
C THR A 350 -18.80 -12.58 -2.64
N LEU A 351 -19.88 -12.39 -1.88
CA LEU A 351 -21.23 -12.21 -2.40
C LEU A 351 -21.79 -10.81 -2.09
N HIS A 352 -20.96 -9.94 -1.55
CA HIS A 352 -21.26 -8.54 -1.22
C HIS A 352 -22.47 -8.35 -0.30
N ASN A 353 -23.70 -8.61 -0.79
CA ASN A 353 -24.97 -8.43 -0.07
C ASN A 353 -26.09 -9.31 -0.65
N GLN A 354 -27.30 -9.23 -0.08
CA GLN A 354 -28.47 -9.97 -0.55
C GLN A 354 -28.90 -9.60 -1.97
N ASP A 355 -28.75 -8.31 -2.36
CA ASP A 355 -29.17 -7.84 -3.68
C ASP A 355 -28.31 -8.44 -4.79
N PHE A 356 -26.98 -8.53 -4.55
CA PHE A 356 -26.07 -9.20 -5.46
C PHE A 356 -26.39 -10.68 -5.65
N ILE A 357 -26.74 -11.38 -4.56
CA ILE A 357 -27.16 -12.78 -4.62
C ILE A 357 -28.46 -12.93 -5.46
N ALA A 358 -29.42 -12.03 -5.26
CA ALA A 358 -30.67 -12.04 -5.97
C ALA A 358 -30.53 -11.66 -7.45
N GLU A 359 -29.72 -10.63 -7.76
CA GLU A 359 -29.45 -10.16 -9.13
C GLU A 359 -28.82 -11.28 -9.97
N LYS A 360 -27.82 -11.95 -9.43
CA LYS A 360 -27.13 -13.06 -10.11
C LYS A 360 -27.84 -14.39 -9.95
N ASP A 361 -28.89 -14.47 -9.11
CA ASP A 361 -29.63 -15.69 -8.80
C ASP A 361 -28.72 -16.83 -8.33
N ILE A 362 -27.79 -16.52 -7.39
CA ILE A 362 -26.81 -17.48 -6.86
C ILE A 362 -27.48 -18.39 -5.84
N ARG A 363 -27.30 -19.71 -6.01
CA ARG A 363 -27.90 -20.75 -5.13
C ARG A 363 -26.80 -21.74 -4.69
N ILE A 364 -27.00 -22.35 -3.53
CA ILE A 364 -26.13 -23.45 -3.09
C ILE A 364 -26.29 -24.62 -4.07
N GLY A 365 -25.16 -25.17 -4.51
CA GLY A 365 -25.09 -26.23 -5.51
C GLY A 365 -24.83 -25.73 -6.93
N ASP A 366 -24.99 -24.43 -7.21
CA ASP A 366 -24.72 -23.87 -8.54
C ASP A 366 -23.27 -24.03 -8.94
N THR A 367 -23.06 -24.26 -10.24
CA THR A 367 -21.75 -24.03 -10.85
C THR A 367 -21.64 -22.56 -11.26
N VAL A 368 -20.61 -21.88 -10.78
CA VAL A 368 -20.38 -20.45 -10.97
C VAL A 368 -19.02 -20.19 -11.60
N LEU A 369 -18.87 -19.11 -12.37
CA LEU A 369 -17.57 -18.62 -12.80
C LEU A 369 -17.00 -17.72 -11.71
N VAL A 370 -15.82 -18.10 -11.21
CA VAL A 370 -15.07 -17.36 -10.19
C VAL A 370 -13.92 -16.64 -10.86
N GLN A 371 -13.74 -15.37 -10.52
CA GLN A 371 -12.56 -14.56 -10.87
C GLN A 371 -12.01 -13.86 -9.65
N LYS A 372 -10.85 -13.20 -9.78
CA LYS A 372 -10.33 -12.28 -8.77
C LYS A 372 -10.52 -10.84 -9.23
N ALA A 373 -11.35 -10.08 -8.52
CA ALA A 373 -11.48 -8.63 -8.71
C ALA A 373 -10.17 -7.95 -8.30
N GLY A 374 -9.61 -7.12 -9.19
CA GLY A 374 -8.33 -6.44 -8.95
C GLY A 374 -7.18 -7.40 -8.64
N GLU A 375 -7.23 -8.64 -9.16
CA GLU A 375 -6.23 -9.70 -8.96
C GLU A 375 -6.12 -10.23 -7.50
N ILE A 376 -6.96 -9.75 -6.59
CA ILE A 376 -6.86 -10.04 -5.15
C ILE A 376 -8.10 -10.74 -4.62
N ILE A 377 -9.30 -10.15 -4.81
CA ILE A 377 -10.54 -10.57 -4.14
C ILE A 377 -11.33 -11.54 -5.03
N PRO A 378 -11.50 -12.82 -4.63
CA PRO A 378 -12.34 -13.73 -5.38
C PRO A 378 -13.82 -13.30 -5.34
N GLU A 379 -14.45 -13.26 -6.52
CA GLU A 379 -15.86 -12.93 -6.69
C GLU A 379 -16.54 -13.84 -7.71
N ILE A 380 -17.84 -13.91 -7.67
CA ILE A 380 -18.66 -14.66 -8.65
C ILE A 380 -19.05 -13.74 -9.79
N VAL A 381 -18.63 -14.09 -11.01
CA VAL A 381 -18.95 -13.32 -12.23
C VAL A 381 -20.37 -13.65 -12.68
N GLU A 382 -20.66 -14.95 -12.86
CA GLU A 382 -21.96 -15.43 -13.30
C GLU A 382 -22.25 -16.85 -12.82
N VAL A 383 -23.53 -17.23 -12.90
CA VAL A 383 -24.03 -18.57 -12.64
C VAL A 383 -24.25 -19.29 -13.95
N LEU A 384 -23.66 -20.47 -14.11
CA LEU A 384 -23.87 -21.36 -15.25
C LEU A 384 -25.22 -22.12 -15.05
N LYS A 385 -26.32 -21.43 -15.37
CA LYS A 385 -27.68 -21.91 -15.07
C LYS A 385 -28.01 -23.27 -15.71
N GLU A 386 -27.37 -23.58 -16.84
CA GLU A 386 -27.51 -24.87 -17.53
C GLU A 386 -26.92 -26.05 -16.72
N LYS A 387 -26.04 -25.77 -15.73
CA LYS A 387 -25.43 -26.74 -14.83
C LYS A 387 -26.06 -26.77 -13.43
N ARG A 388 -27.17 -26.03 -13.23
CA ARG A 388 -27.86 -25.94 -11.94
C ARG A 388 -28.49 -27.29 -11.56
N PRO A 389 -28.27 -27.78 -10.33
CA PRO A 389 -28.93 -28.98 -9.84
C PRO A 389 -30.45 -28.77 -9.76
N GLU A 390 -31.21 -29.82 -10.07
CA GLU A 390 -32.66 -29.80 -9.84
C GLU A 390 -32.97 -29.57 -8.35
N GLY A 391 -33.96 -28.70 -8.05
CA GLY A 391 -34.37 -28.40 -6.69
C GLY A 391 -33.53 -27.36 -5.95
N ALA A 392 -32.53 -26.74 -6.56
CA ALA A 392 -31.77 -25.65 -5.95
C ALA A 392 -32.71 -24.47 -5.62
N GLN A 393 -32.79 -24.10 -4.33
CA GLN A 393 -33.65 -23.03 -3.84
C GLN A 393 -32.96 -21.67 -3.87
N PRO A 394 -33.68 -20.57 -4.11
CA PRO A 394 -33.17 -19.21 -3.93
C PRO A 394 -32.60 -19.04 -2.50
N TYR A 395 -31.45 -18.39 -2.40
CA TYR A 395 -30.80 -18.14 -1.10
C TYR A 395 -31.22 -16.78 -0.54
N HIS A 396 -31.58 -16.77 0.72
CA HIS A 396 -31.84 -15.55 1.49
C HIS A 396 -30.96 -15.51 2.72
N LEU A 397 -30.48 -14.30 3.06
CA LEU A 397 -29.78 -14.08 4.33
C LEU A 397 -30.71 -14.43 5.51
N PRO A 398 -30.16 -14.95 6.61
CA PRO A 398 -30.98 -15.35 7.77
C PRO A 398 -31.71 -14.13 8.36
N GLU A 399 -32.90 -14.33 8.86
CA GLU A 399 -33.71 -13.32 9.57
C GLU A 399 -33.22 -13.04 10.99
N GLN A 400 -32.33 -13.90 11.48
CA GLN A 400 -31.67 -13.78 12.78
C GLN A 400 -30.17 -13.76 12.59
N CYS A 401 -29.49 -12.99 13.43
CA CYS A 401 -28.02 -12.92 13.44
C CYS A 401 -27.40 -14.30 13.77
N PRO A 402 -26.53 -14.84 12.91
CA PRO A 402 -25.94 -16.16 13.12
C PRO A 402 -25.03 -16.24 14.37
N VAL A 403 -24.67 -15.09 14.96
CA VAL A 403 -23.77 -15.03 16.12
C VAL A 403 -24.53 -14.88 17.45
N CYS A 404 -25.56 -14.01 17.49
CA CYS A 404 -26.25 -13.71 18.76
C CYS A 404 -27.74 -14.04 18.76
N GLY A 405 -28.30 -14.50 17.64
CA GLY A 405 -29.71 -14.83 17.53
C GLY A 405 -30.66 -13.61 17.48
N ALA A 406 -30.18 -12.38 17.62
CA ALA A 406 -31.05 -11.20 17.54
C ALA A 406 -31.60 -11.01 16.12
N PRO A 407 -32.78 -10.37 15.97
CA PRO A 407 -33.33 -10.04 14.66
C PRO A 407 -32.36 -9.22 13.83
N VAL A 408 -32.47 -9.34 12.53
CA VAL A 408 -31.74 -8.48 11.59
C VAL A 408 -32.68 -7.50 10.93
N ALA A 409 -32.18 -6.33 10.54
CA ALA A 409 -32.96 -5.33 9.82
C ALA A 409 -32.19 -4.80 8.62
N ARG A 410 -32.92 -4.43 7.57
CA ARG A 410 -32.33 -3.77 6.40
C ARG A 410 -32.15 -2.27 6.69
N ASP A 411 -31.04 -1.69 6.28
CA ASP A 411 -30.83 -0.24 6.36
C ASP A 411 -31.86 0.49 5.47
N GLU A 412 -32.44 1.60 5.95
CA GLU A 412 -33.45 2.36 5.19
C GLU A 412 -32.90 2.90 3.86
N ASP A 413 -31.63 3.25 3.80
CA ASP A 413 -30.96 3.86 2.64
C ASP A 413 -30.07 2.90 1.87
N GLY A 414 -30.11 1.58 2.09
CA GLY A 414 -29.07 0.72 1.55
C GLY A 414 -29.37 -0.76 1.38
N ALA A 415 -28.43 -1.39 0.69
CA ALA A 415 -28.41 -2.82 0.40
C ALA A 415 -27.96 -3.68 1.60
N HIS A 416 -27.64 -3.08 2.76
CA HIS A 416 -27.08 -3.82 3.89
C HIS A 416 -28.16 -4.31 4.84
N ILE A 417 -28.01 -5.56 5.27
CA ILE A 417 -28.77 -6.17 6.34
C ILE A 417 -27.88 -6.22 7.58
N ARG A 418 -28.41 -5.79 8.75
CA ARG A 418 -27.63 -5.67 9.99
C ARG A 418 -28.26 -6.41 11.16
N CYS A 419 -27.40 -6.94 12.00
CA CYS A 419 -27.79 -7.39 13.32
C CYS A 419 -28.21 -6.18 14.19
N THR A 420 -29.39 -6.27 14.82
CA THR A 420 -29.90 -5.24 15.73
C THR A 420 -29.51 -5.50 17.19
N GLY A 421 -28.81 -6.62 17.48
CA GLY A 421 -28.38 -7.00 18.82
C GLY A 421 -27.23 -6.11 19.31
N ALA A 422 -27.50 -5.29 20.30
CA ALA A 422 -26.55 -4.35 20.88
C ALA A 422 -25.35 -5.05 21.60
N GLU A 423 -25.57 -6.25 22.10
CA GLU A 423 -24.55 -7.07 22.77
C GLU A 423 -24.08 -8.25 21.91
N CYS A 424 -24.11 -8.08 20.59
CA CYS A 424 -23.68 -9.14 19.70
C CYS A 424 -22.17 -9.44 19.86
N PRO A 425 -21.76 -10.67 20.20
CA PRO A 425 -20.35 -11.01 20.42
C PRO A 425 -19.46 -10.71 19.22
N ALA A 426 -19.96 -10.86 17.99
CA ALA A 426 -19.19 -10.53 16.79
C ALA A 426 -18.92 -9.03 16.63
N GLN A 427 -19.83 -8.21 17.10
CA GLN A 427 -19.66 -6.75 17.13
C GLN A 427 -18.71 -6.40 18.29
N LEU A 428 -18.84 -7.04 19.43
CA LEU A 428 -17.98 -6.83 20.61
C LEU A 428 -16.51 -7.08 20.29
N LEU A 429 -16.16 -8.24 19.73
CA LEU A 429 -14.78 -8.56 19.34
C LEU A 429 -14.18 -7.50 18.45
N ARG A 430 -14.89 -7.12 17.40
CA ARG A 430 -14.40 -6.13 16.43
C ARG A 430 -14.42 -4.72 16.99
N HIS A 431 -15.38 -4.41 17.87
CA HIS A 431 -15.40 -3.13 18.57
C HIS A 431 -14.20 -3.00 19.52
N LEU A 432 -13.86 -4.05 20.28
CA LEU A 432 -12.67 -4.06 21.15
C LEU A 432 -11.37 -3.93 20.34
N VAL A 433 -11.25 -4.64 19.21
CA VAL A 433 -10.09 -4.51 18.31
C VAL A 433 -9.99 -3.09 17.74
N HIS A 434 -11.11 -2.49 17.36
CA HIS A 434 -11.14 -1.09 16.92
C HIS A 434 -10.77 -0.13 18.04
N PHE A 435 -11.36 -0.31 19.23
CA PHE A 435 -11.09 0.51 20.40
C PHE A 435 -9.61 0.50 20.78
N ALA A 436 -8.96 -0.69 20.69
CA ALA A 436 -7.54 -0.85 20.98
C ALA A 436 -6.59 -0.42 19.87
N SER A 437 -7.10 -0.14 18.66
CA SER A 437 -6.26 0.16 17.49
C SER A 437 -5.38 1.38 17.69
N ARG A 438 -4.28 1.46 16.92
CA ARG A 438 -3.28 2.54 16.96
C ARG A 438 -3.90 3.94 16.84
N ASP A 439 -4.91 4.08 15.99
CA ASP A 439 -5.57 5.35 15.73
C ASP A 439 -6.66 5.71 16.77
N ALA A 440 -7.09 4.72 17.57
CA ALA A 440 -8.03 4.88 18.68
C ALA A 440 -7.27 4.96 20.00
N MET A 441 -7.49 4.05 20.95
CA MET A 441 -6.86 4.11 22.27
C MET A 441 -5.42 3.57 22.30
N ASP A 442 -4.87 3.06 21.20
CA ASP A 442 -3.49 2.62 21.02
C ASP A 442 -3.00 1.66 22.14
N ILE A 443 -3.76 0.61 22.35
CA ILE A 443 -3.43 -0.40 23.36
C ILE A 443 -2.55 -1.48 22.73
N GLU A 444 -1.25 -1.31 22.85
CA GLU A 444 -0.26 -2.23 22.32
C GLU A 444 -0.41 -3.62 22.97
N GLY A 445 -0.32 -4.67 22.14
CA GLY A 445 -0.48 -6.05 22.58
C GLY A 445 -1.92 -6.57 22.64
N LEU A 446 -2.94 -5.70 22.46
CA LEU A 446 -4.34 -6.08 22.42
C LEU A 446 -4.80 -6.37 20.98
N GLY A 447 -4.19 -7.36 20.33
CA GLY A 447 -4.56 -7.83 19.02
C GLY A 447 -5.80 -8.74 19.01
N PRO A 448 -6.33 -9.11 17.80
CA PRO A 448 -7.56 -9.92 17.68
C PRO A 448 -7.56 -11.21 18.49
N ALA A 449 -6.46 -11.97 18.49
CA ALA A 449 -6.36 -13.24 19.23
C ALA A 449 -6.43 -13.04 20.74
N VAL A 450 -5.84 -11.96 21.27
CA VAL A 450 -5.90 -11.65 22.71
C VAL A 450 -7.30 -11.21 23.11
N VAL A 451 -7.95 -10.38 22.25
CA VAL A 451 -9.35 -9.99 22.46
C VAL A 451 -10.27 -11.20 22.48
N GLU A 452 -10.10 -12.14 21.55
CA GLU A 452 -10.86 -13.40 21.52
C GLU A 452 -10.69 -14.21 22.80
N ASN A 453 -9.47 -14.32 23.32
CA ASN A 453 -9.18 -15.03 24.57
C ASN A 453 -9.82 -14.33 25.79
N LEU A 454 -9.72 -13.00 25.88
CA LEU A 454 -10.32 -12.21 26.95
C LEU A 454 -11.85 -12.35 26.99
N VAL A 455 -12.49 -12.23 25.84
CA VAL A 455 -13.94 -12.37 25.69
C VAL A 455 -14.38 -13.81 25.94
N GLY A 456 -13.64 -14.81 25.40
CA GLY A 456 -13.89 -16.23 25.60
C GLY A 456 -13.77 -16.66 27.05
N ALA A 457 -12.83 -16.08 27.80
CA ALA A 457 -12.68 -16.30 29.26
C ALA A 457 -13.72 -15.52 30.10
N GLY A 458 -14.55 -14.67 29.48
CA GLY A 458 -15.56 -13.87 30.20
C GLY A 458 -14.99 -12.68 30.97
N LEU A 459 -13.70 -12.38 30.81
CA LEU A 459 -13.00 -11.28 31.48
C LEU A 459 -13.42 -9.89 30.95
N VAL A 460 -13.83 -9.82 29.67
CA VAL A 460 -14.20 -8.57 29.01
C VAL A 460 -15.54 -8.76 28.30
N LYS A 461 -16.50 -7.90 28.61
CA LYS A 461 -17.84 -7.81 27.99
C LYS A 461 -18.06 -6.47 27.28
N GLY A 462 -17.19 -5.51 27.50
CA GLY A 462 -17.19 -4.19 26.89
C GLY A 462 -15.83 -3.50 26.98
N PRO A 463 -15.61 -2.38 26.25
CA PRO A 463 -14.34 -1.67 26.30
C PRO A 463 -13.97 -1.15 27.70
N GLY A 464 -14.96 -0.82 28.54
CA GLY A 464 -14.73 -0.39 29.92
C GLY A 464 -14.06 -1.45 30.79
N ASP A 465 -14.37 -2.72 30.57
CA ASP A 465 -13.81 -3.82 31.36
C ASP A 465 -12.29 -3.99 31.14
N LEU A 466 -11.76 -3.51 30.00
CA LEU A 466 -10.32 -3.54 29.74
C LEU A 466 -9.51 -2.85 30.86
N TYR A 467 -10.05 -1.78 31.43
CA TYR A 467 -9.39 -0.99 32.44
C TYR A 467 -9.45 -1.59 33.86
N HIS A 468 -10.15 -2.70 34.01
CA HIS A 468 -10.24 -3.47 35.25
C HIS A 468 -9.42 -4.75 35.22
N LEU A 469 -8.77 -5.07 34.10
CA LEU A 469 -7.92 -6.25 33.95
C LEU A 469 -6.67 -6.17 34.85
N ASN A 470 -6.32 -7.28 35.43
CA ASN A 470 -5.05 -7.43 36.15
C ASN A 470 -4.12 -8.42 35.44
N ALA A 471 -2.81 -8.26 35.66
CA ALA A 471 -1.80 -9.06 34.98
C ALA A 471 -1.84 -10.55 35.36
N GLU A 472 -2.31 -10.89 36.55
CA GLU A 472 -2.35 -12.28 37.05
C GLU A 472 -3.45 -13.08 36.31
N GLU A 473 -4.64 -12.47 36.09
CA GLU A 473 -5.74 -13.07 35.34
C GLU A 473 -5.39 -13.20 33.86
N VAL A 474 -4.81 -12.15 33.28
CA VAL A 474 -4.39 -12.13 31.87
C VAL A 474 -3.30 -13.16 31.60
N ALA A 475 -2.38 -13.37 32.54
CA ALA A 475 -1.30 -14.36 32.39
C ALA A 475 -1.80 -15.83 32.38
N GLN A 476 -3.05 -16.09 32.81
CA GLN A 476 -3.65 -17.42 32.75
C GLN A 476 -4.27 -17.76 31.39
N LEU A 477 -4.39 -16.78 30.51
CA LEU A 477 -4.94 -16.98 29.14
C LEU A 477 -3.98 -17.79 28.28
N GLU A 478 -4.53 -18.55 27.35
CA GLU A 478 -3.76 -19.33 26.39
C GLU A 478 -2.79 -18.44 25.61
N ARG A 479 -1.51 -18.84 25.53
CA ARG A 479 -0.41 -18.12 24.85
C ARG A 479 -0.07 -16.75 25.44
N MET A 480 -0.50 -16.44 26.67
CA MET A 480 -0.13 -15.25 27.41
C MET A 480 0.85 -15.57 28.53
N GLY A 481 2.09 -15.10 28.38
CA GLY A 481 3.08 -15.23 29.48
C GLY A 481 3.02 -14.03 30.43
N LYS A 482 3.58 -14.17 31.63
CA LYS A 482 3.59 -13.14 32.70
C LYS A 482 4.06 -11.76 32.15
N LYS A 483 5.17 -11.73 31.40
CA LYS A 483 5.73 -10.50 30.86
C LYS A 483 4.78 -9.85 29.82
N SER A 484 4.13 -10.65 28.97
CA SER A 484 3.16 -10.16 27.98
C SER A 484 1.91 -9.59 28.66
N ALA A 485 1.44 -10.24 29.75
CA ALA A 485 0.31 -9.76 30.55
C ALA A 485 0.64 -8.43 31.24
N GLU A 486 1.82 -8.33 31.88
CA GLU A 486 2.31 -7.08 32.49
C GLU A 486 2.42 -5.94 31.46
N ASN A 487 2.96 -6.21 30.26
CA ASN A 487 3.06 -5.23 29.17
C ASN A 487 1.69 -4.78 28.69
N LEU A 488 0.74 -5.70 28.52
CA LEU A 488 -0.62 -5.38 28.09
C LEU A 488 -1.33 -4.50 29.13
N VAL A 489 -1.31 -4.86 30.41
CA VAL A 489 -1.93 -4.06 31.47
C VAL A 489 -1.27 -2.67 31.56
N ALA A 490 0.05 -2.59 31.40
CA ALA A 490 0.74 -1.31 31.35
C ALA A 490 0.35 -0.45 30.10
N ALA A 491 0.10 -1.09 28.97
CA ALA A 491 -0.40 -0.39 27.75
C ALA A 491 -1.83 0.11 27.97
N ILE A 492 -2.72 -0.67 28.58
CA ILE A 492 -4.07 -0.25 28.96
C ILE A 492 -4.00 0.94 29.91
N GLU A 493 -3.15 0.91 30.93
CA GLU A 493 -3.01 2.01 31.88
C GLU A 493 -2.51 3.30 31.22
N ARG A 494 -1.52 3.20 30.32
CA ARG A 494 -1.06 4.36 29.53
C ARG A 494 -2.16 4.95 28.65
N SER A 495 -3.04 4.14 28.10
CA SER A 495 -4.11 4.60 27.21
C SER A 495 -5.13 5.51 27.91
N LYS A 496 -5.23 5.47 29.25
CA LYS A 496 -6.11 6.35 30.04
C LYS A 496 -5.82 7.85 29.81
N GLY A 497 -4.55 8.19 29.50
CA GLY A 497 -4.13 9.56 29.25
C GLY A 497 -4.36 10.05 27.81
N ASN A 498 -4.91 9.25 26.93
CA ASN A 498 -5.16 9.64 25.55
C ASN A 498 -6.19 10.77 25.46
N ASP A 499 -6.05 11.61 24.42
CA ASP A 499 -6.94 12.74 24.17
C ASP A 499 -8.38 12.30 23.86
N LEU A 500 -9.37 13.14 24.23
CA LEU A 500 -10.78 12.92 23.93
C LEU A 500 -11.06 12.62 22.46
N SER A 501 -10.34 13.22 21.53
CA SER A 501 -10.49 13.01 20.09
C SER A 501 -10.30 11.55 19.68
N ARG A 502 -9.33 10.88 20.32
CA ARG A 502 -9.04 9.46 20.12
C ARG A 502 -10.12 8.57 20.73
N LEU A 503 -10.62 8.95 21.91
CA LEU A 503 -11.71 8.23 22.58
C LEU A 503 -13.01 8.31 21.75
N LEU A 504 -13.35 9.48 21.19
CA LEU A 504 -14.50 9.65 20.30
C LEU A 504 -14.41 8.74 19.06
N PHE A 505 -13.23 8.62 18.50
CA PHE A 505 -13.01 7.67 17.39
C PHE A 505 -13.10 6.22 17.88
N ALA A 506 -12.56 5.91 19.08
CA ALA A 506 -12.58 4.58 19.68
C ALA A 506 -14.01 4.06 19.98
N PHE A 507 -14.95 4.94 20.27
CA PHE A 507 -16.35 4.56 20.46
C PHE A 507 -16.98 3.93 19.22
N GLY A 508 -16.42 4.16 18.02
CA GLY A 508 -16.91 3.59 16.78
C GLY A 508 -18.30 4.10 16.39
N ILE A 509 -18.68 5.30 16.82
CA ILE A 509 -19.95 5.93 16.50
C ILE A 509 -20.06 6.10 14.97
N ARG A 510 -21.22 5.76 14.42
CA ARG A 510 -21.46 5.86 12.97
C ARG A 510 -21.18 7.28 12.47
N GLN A 511 -20.46 7.43 11.35
CA GLN A 511 -20.04 8.69 10.73
C GLN A 511 -19.04 9.51 11.56
N VAL A 512 -18.58 9.03 12.70
CA VAL A 512 -17.53 9.68 13.51
C VAL A 512 -16.19 8.97 13.24
N GLY A 513 -15.44 9.52 12.27
CA GLY A 513 -14.05 9.12 12.00
C GLY A 513 -13.07 9.95 12.83
N GLN A 514 -11.75 9.71 12.66
CA GLN A 514 -10.69 10.45 13.35
C GLN A 514 -10.85 11.97 13.20
N LYS A 515 -11.10 12.46 11.98
CA LYS A 515 -11.24 13.89 11.71
C LYS A 515 -12.44 14.50 12.47
N ALA A 516 -13.59 13.82 12.43
CA ALA A 516 -14.77 14.26 13.16
C ALA A 516 -14.52 14.22 14.67
N GLY A 517 -13.85 13.19 15.20
CA GLY A 517 -13.44 13.11 16.61
C GLY A 517 -12.58 14.30 17.04
N LYS A 518 -11.57 14.68 16.23
CA LYS A 518 -10.72 15.85 16.50
C LYS A 518 -11.49 17.15 16.54
N VAL A 519 -12.31 17.41 15.52
CA VAL A 519 -13.06 18.68 15.42
C VAL A 519 -14.08 18.81 16.55
N LEU A 520 -14.76 17.70 16.93
CA LEU A 520 -15.69 17.67 18.05
C LEU A 520 -14.96 17.89 19.40
N ALA A 521 -13.84 17.19 19.63
CA ALA A 521 -13.05 17.32 20.84
C ALA A 521 -12.52 18.77 21.03
N ALA A 522 -11.94 19.33 19.97
CA ALA A 522 -11.46 20.72 19.99
C ALA A 522 -12.57 21.75 20.23
N ARG A 523 -13.79 21.52 19.69
CA ARG A 523 -14.93 22.45 19.82
C ARG A 523 -15.57 22.42 21.20
N PHE A 524 -15.76 21.24 21.78
CA PHE A 524 -16.49 21.06 23.03
C PHE A 524 -15.58 20.94 24.26
N GLY A 525 -14.30 20.61 24.07
CA GLY A 525 -13.29 20.52 25.12
C GLY A 525 -13.48 19.35 26.08
N THR A 526 -14.70 18.96 26.41
CA THR A 526 -15.01 17.83 27.31
C THR A 526 -16.11 16.96 26.74
N LEU A 527 -16.10 15.67 27.12
CA LEU A 527 -17.15 14.73 26.70
C LEU A 527 -18.53 15.17 27.26
N ASP A 528 -18.58 15.68 28.47
CA ASP A 528 -19.85 16.15 29.09
C ASP A 528 -20.46 17.35 28.33
N ALA A 529 -19.64 18.28 27.87
CA ALA A 529 -20.11 19.38 27.04
C ALA A 529 -20.64 18.86 25.67
N LEU A 530 -19.98 17.85 25.08
CA LEU A 530 -20.43 17.24 23.84
C LEU A 530 -21.74 16.47 24.01
N ILE A 531 -21.93 15.75 25.12
CA ILE A 531 -23.17 15.04 25.44
C ILE A 531 -24.37 16.02 25.64
N ALA A 532 -24.10 17.18 26.21
CA ALA A 532 -25.11 18.21 26.46
C ALA A 532 -25.48 19.06 25.23
N ALA A 533 -24.73 18.93 24.12
CA ALA A 533 -24.90 19.73 22.92
C ALA A 533 -26.19 19.40 22.17
N SER A 534 -26.85 20.44 21.63
CA SER A 534 -28.03 20.29 20.76
C SER A 534 -27.66 19.86 19.32
N GLU A 535 -28.65 19.42 18.53
CA GLU A 535 -28.43 19.06 17.10
C GLU A 535 -27.93 20.30 16.32
N GLU A 536 -28.44 21.49 16.65
CA GLU A 536 -28.02 22.75 16.03
C GLU A 536 -26.56 23.07 16.34
N GLU A 537 -26.12 22.91 17.58
CA GLU A 537 -24.72 23.14 17.99
C GLU A 537 -23.78 22.15 17.34
N LEU A 538 -24.17 20.88 17.23
CA LEU A 538 -23.39 19.83 16.54
C LEU A 538 -23.28 20.12 15.05
N THR A 539 -24.36 20.51 14.38
CA THR A 539 -24.35 20.80 12.93
C THR A 539 -23.65 22.12 12.58
N ALA A 540 -23.46 23.00 13.54
CA ALA A 540 -22.65 24.21 13.38
C ALA A 540 -21.14 23.93 13.33
N VAL A 541 -20.70 22.71 13.75
CA VAL A 541 -19.31 22.30 13.70
C VAL A 541 -18.94 21.96 12.25
N PRO A 542 -17.83 22.48 11.71
CA PRO A 542 -17.36 22.12 10.36
C PRO A 542 -17.25 20.61 10.14
N ASP A 543 -17.64 20.14 8.98
CA ASP A 543 -17.64 18.71 8.58
C ASP A 543 -18.61 17.80 9.37
N ILE A 544 -19.42 18.32 10.28
CA ILE A 544 -20.49 17.60 11.00
C ILE A 544 -21.85 17.91 10.36
N GLY A 545 -22.37 16.95 9.59
CA GLY A 545 -23.71 17.06 9.01
C GLY A 545 -24.82 16.53 9.94
N GLY A 546 -26.09 16.78 9.58
CA GLY A 546 -27.23 16.33 10.36
C GLY A 546 -27.30 14.81 10.59
N ILE A 547 -26.78 14.00 9.68
CA ILE A 547 -26.69 12.53 9.85
C ILE A 547 -25.71 12.18 10.98
N THR A 548 -24.55 12.80 11.00
CA THR A 548 -23.54 12.60 12.04
C THR A 548 -24.03 13.10 13.40
N ALA A 549 -24.66 14.29 13.45
CA ALA A 549 -25.23 14.85 14.66
C ALA A 549 -26.27 13.92 15.29
N ARG A 550 -27.23 13.44 14.50
CA ARG A 550 -28.22 12.48 14.99
C ARG A 550 -27.62 11.16 15.45
N SER A 551 -26.59 10.66 14.76
CA SER A 551 -25.88 9.44 15.18
C SER A 551 -25.20 9.63 16.55
N LEU A 552 -24.59 10.79 16.80
CA LEU A 552 -24.01 11.15 18.10
C LEU A 552 -25.06 11.19 19.19
N LEU A 553 -26.17 11.94 18.99
CA LEU A 553 -27.24 12.07 19.97
C LEU A 553 -27.90 10.72 20.32
N GLN A 554 -28.19 9.89 19.32
CA GLN A 554 -28.74 8.55 19.54
C GLN A 554 -27.77 7.66 20.32
N TRP A 555 -26.48 7.73 19.99
CA TRP A 555 -25.47 6.93 20.65
C TRP A 555 -25.34 7.34 22.13
N PHE A 556 -25.26 8.63 22.44
CA PHE A 556 -25.15 9.13 23.84
C PHE A 556 -26.40 8.86 24.68
N GLN A 557 -27.57 8.72 24.06
CA GLN A 557 -28.82 8.38 24.74
C GLN A 557 -28.99 6.87 25.01
N SER A 558 -28.17 6.04 24.38
CA SER A 558 -28.23 4.59 24.60
C SER A 558 -27.81 4.21 26.02
N PRO A 559 -28.59 3.37 26.74
CA PRO A 559 -28.20 2.88 28.08
C PRO A 559 -26.81 2.24 28.12
N GLN A 560 -26.43 1.55 27.07
CA GLN A 560 -25.13 0.91 26.95
C GLN A 560 -23.99 1.91 26.83
N SER A 561 -24.20 2.99 26.03
CA SER A 561 -23.21 4.07 25.88
C SER A 561 -23.04 4.82 27.20
N ILE A 562 -24.12 5.10 27.92
CA ILE A 562 -24.10 5.72 29.25
C ILE A 562 -23.29 4.85 30.20
N HIS A 563 -23.59 3.54 30.25
CA HIS A 563 -22.85 2.60 31.09
C HIS A 563 -21.37 2.55 30.75
N LEU A 564 -21.03 2.52 29.46
CA LEU A 564 -19.64 2.55 28.98
C LEU A 564 -18.91 3.81 29.43
N ILE A 565 -19.53 4.98 29.23
CA ILE A 565 -18.94 6.26 29.62
C ILE A 565 -18.73 6.33 31.14
N ASP A 566 -19.68 5.88 31.95
CA ASP A 566 -19.56 5.85 33.38
C ASP A 566 -18.44 4.90 33.84
N THR A 567 -18.34 3.72 33.24
CA THR A 567 -17.25 2.76 33.51
C THR A 567 -15.88 3.35 33.16
N LEU A 568 -15.75 4.03 32.02
CA LEU A 568 -14.49 4.67 31.63
C LEU A 568 -14.13 5.83 32.57
N ARG A 569 -15.12 6.60 33.03
CA ARG A 569 -14.95 7.68 34.01
C ARG A 569 -14.48 7.14 35.34
N GLU A 570 -15.10 6.08 35.85
CA GLU A 570 -14.70 5.39 37.08
C GLU A 570 -13.28 4.81 37.02
N ALA A 571 -12.91 4.30 35.82
CA ALA A 571 -11.57 3.79 35.55
C ALA A 571 -10.50 4.90 35.43
N GLY A 572 -10.89 6.17 35.40
CA GLY A 572 -9.97 7.31 35.29
C GLY A 572 -9.46 7.58 33.87
N VAL A 573 -10.22 7.18 32.85
CA VAL A 573 -9.91 7.52 31.44
C VAL A 573 -10.14 9.00 31.22
N ASN A 574 -9.22 9.66 30.52
CA ASN A 574 -9.33 11.07 30.19
C ASN A 574 -10.53 11.34 29.25
N LEU A 575 -11.41 12.24 29.69
CA LEU A 575 -12.62 12.68 28.98
C LEU A 575 -12.52 14.14 28.51
N GLU A 576 -11.32 14.70 28.51
CA GLU A 576 -11.02 16.06 28.13
C GLU A 576 -10.11 16.14 26.92
N SER A 577 -10.25 17.17 26.10
CA SER A 577 -9.36 17.43 24.98
C SER A 577 -8.16 18.26 25.45
N HIS A 578 -6.98 17.83 25.04
CA HIS A 578 -5.74 18.58 25.17
C HIS A 578 -5.45 19.40 23.89
N GLU A 579 -6.26 19.23 22.85
CA GLU A 579 -6.16 20.07 21.65
C GLU A 579 -6.65 21.49 21.98
N GLU A 580 -5.90 22.50 21.55
CA GLU A 580 -6.32 23.86 21.70
C GLU A 580 -7.67 24.09 21.01
N PRO A 581 -8.60 24.85 21.62
CA PRO A 581 -9.88 25.14 21.00
C PRO A 581 -9.69 25.73 19.62
N VAL A 582 -10.42 25.24 18.63
CA VAL A 582 -10.39 25.82 17.28
C VAL A 582 -10.83 27.28 17.39
N GLY A 583 -9.93 28.20 17.14
CA GLY A 583 -10.24 29.61 17.04
C GLY A 583 -11.23 29.85 15.89
N ASP A 584 -12.00 30.93 15.96
CA ASP A 584 -12.97 31.30 14.92
C ASP A 584 -12.47 32.43 14.00
N GLN A 585 -11.24 32.90 14.22
CA GLN A 585 -10.66 34.07 13.55
C GLN A 585 -10.60 33.90 12.03
N LEU A 586 -10.37 32.67 11.54
CA LEU A 586 -10.34 32.32 10.12
C LEU A 586 -11.58 31.55 9.69
N ALA A 587 -12.63 31.51 10.48
CA ALA A 587 -13.85 30.74 10.18
C ALA A 587 -14.42 31.13 8.80
N GLY A 588 -14.70 30.10 7.97
CA GLY A 588 -15.23 30.28 6.63
C GLY A 588 -14.23 30.76 5.58
N LYS A 589 -12.94 30.96 5.92
CA LYS A 589 -11.89 31.32 4.97
C LYS A 589 -11.21 30.10 4.39
N ILE A 590 -10.94 30.12 3.09
CA ILE A 590 -10.23 29.05 2.38
C ILE A 590 -8.85 29.57 1.98
N PHE A 591 -7.83 28.89 2.40
CA PHE A 591 -6.42 29.21 2.12
C PHE A 591 -5.82 28.22 1.13
N VAL A 592 -4.88 28.68 0.31
CA VAL A 592 -4.03 27.84 -0.52
C VAL A 592 -2.57 28.18 -0.24
N LEU A 593 -1.78 27.17 0.09
CA LEU A 593 -0.34 27.31 0.36
C LEU A 593 0.45 27.01 -0.91
N THR A 594 1.44 27.86 -1.25
CA THR A 594 2.26 27.70 -2.46
C THR A 594 3.68 28.19 -2.24
N GLY A 595 4.65 27.62 -2.92
CA GLY A 595 6.05 27.94 -2.70
C GLY A 595 6.65 27.25 -1.47
N THR A 596 7.92 27.52 -1.18
CA THR A 596 8.62 27.09 0.03
C THR A 596 8.49 28.18 1.07
N LEU A 597 7.92 27.83 2.22
CA LEU A 597 7.83 28.72 3.36
C LEU A 597 9.14 28.64 4.13
N GLU A 598 9.63 29.78 4.66
CA GLU A 598 10.93 29.85 5.32
C GLU A 598 10.90 29.45 6.80
N ARG A 599 9.77 29.76 7.49
CA ARG A 599 9.63 29.62 8.96
C ARG A 599 8.94 28.36 9.38
N PHE A 600 8.15 27.73 8.53
CA PHE A 600 7.38 26.53 8.83
C PHE A 600 7.13 25.70 7.56
N THR A 601 6.85 24.44 7.73
CA THR A 601 6.42 23.57 6.67
C THR A 601 4.98 23.89 6.23
N ARG A 602 4.58 23.41 5.06
CA ARG A 602 3.19 23.58 4.59
C ARG A 602 2.18 22.92 5.53
N ASP A 603 2.56 21.82 6.16
CA ASP A 603 1.71 21.08 7.08
C ASP A 603 1.53 21.86 8.39
N GLU A 604 2.59 22.48 8.92
CA GLU A 604 2.52 23.37 10.07
C GLU A 604 1.67 24.61 9.77
N ALA A 605 1.89 25.26 8.62
CA ALA A 605 1.04 26.38 8.20
C ALA A 605 -0.42 25.97 8.03
N GLY A 606 -0.66 24.75 7.51
CA GLY A 606 -1.99 24.17 7.39
C GLY A 606 -2.65 23.97 8.75
N ALA A 607 -1.94 23.40 9.70
CA ALA A 607 -2.40 23.19 11.07
C ALA A 607 -2.73 24.53 11.76
N MET A 608 -1.92 25.57 11.55
CA MET A 608 -2.18 26.93 12.10
C MET A 608 -3.46 27.54 11.55
N ILE A 609 -3.74 27.36 10.25
CA ILE A 609 -4.99 27.83 9.62
C ILE A 609 -6.18 27.07 10.18
N GLU A 610 -6.08 25.74 10.27
CA GLU A 610 -7.15 24.88 10.76
C GLU A 610 -7.43 25.13 12.26
N ALA A 611 -6.39 25.37 13.07
CA ALA A 611 -6.51 25.75 14.48
C ALA A 611 -7.27 27.07 14.70
N GLN A 612 -7.38 27.92 13.68
CA GLN A 612 -8.15 29.18 13.73
C GLN A 612 -9.47 29.09 12.93
N GLY A 613 -9.94 27.89 12.63
CA GLY A 613 -11.23 27.66 11.95
C GLY A 613 -11.20 27.88 10.43
N GLY A 614 -10.01 28.09 9.83
CA GLY A 614 -9.82 28.20 8.39
C GLY A 614 -9.77 26.81 7.71
N LYS A 615 -9.82 26.80 6.37
CA LYS A 615 -9.71 25.58 5.56
C LYS A 615 -8.57 25.69 4.58
N VAL A 616 -7.74 24.63 4.47
CA VAL A 616 -6.68 24.55 3.46
C VAL A 616 -7.16 23.79 2.23
N SER A 617 -6.88 24.33 1.04
CA SER A 617 -7.21 23.71 -0.24
C SER A 617 -5.96 23.48 -1.08
N GLY A 618 -5.90 22.34 -1.75
CA GLY A 618 -4.79 22.00 -2.66
C GLY A 618 -4.76 22.82 -3.95
N SER A 619 -5.85 23.51 -4.33
CA SER A 619 -5.96 24.23 -5.60
C SER A 619 -6.64 25.59 -5.45
N VAL A 620 -6.20 26.57 -6.25
CA VAL A 620 -6.78 27.92 -6.28
C VAL A 620 -8.06 27.92 -7.13
N SER A 621 -9.15 28.45 -6.57
CA SER A 621 -10.45 28.59 -7.22
C SER A 621 -11.10 29.92 -6.81
N LYS A 622 -12.22 30.30 -7.44
CA LYS A 622 -13.00 31.48 -7.05
C LYS A 622 -13.50 31.48 -5.60
N LYS A 623 -13.48 30.31 -4.94
CA LYS A 623 -13.86 30.17 -3.53
C LYS A 623 -12.67 30.38 -2.57
N THR A 624 -11.43 30.47 -3.09
CA THR A 624 -10.23 30.70 -2.28
C THR A 624 -10.24 32.11 -1.72
N SER A 625 -10.07 32.24 -0.41
CA SER A 625 -10.08 33.54 0.28
C SER A 625 -8.70 34.19 0.25
N TYR A 626 -7.65 33.39 0.45
CA TYR A 626 -6.25 33.86 0.49
C TYR A 626 -5.30 32.81 -0.08
N VAL A 627 -4.19 33.28 -0.63
CA VAL A 627 -3.06 32.43 -1.02
C VAL A 627 -1.84 32.86 -0.21
N VAL A 628 -1.25 31.97 0.57
CA VAL A 628 0.01 32.22 1.26
C VAL A 628 1.15 31.75 0.33
N ALA A 629 2.01 32.68 -0.04
CA ALA A 629 3.07 32.43 -1.02
C ALA A 629 4.44 32.57 -0.38
N GLY A 630 5.20 31.47 -0.36
CA GLY A 630 6.63 31.47 -0.03
C GLY A 630 7.52 31.60 -1.27
N GLU A 631 8.82 31.33 -1.13
CA GLU A 631 9.79 31.39 -2.23
C GLU A 631 9.44 30.38 -3.34
N ALA A 632 9.78 30.76 -4.58
CA ALA A 632 9.54 29.95 -5.78
C ALA A 632 8.06 29.54 -5.99
N ALA A 633 7.12 30.38 -5.59
CA ALA A 633 5.68 30.16 -5.79
C ALA A 633 5.36 30.10 -7.28
N GLY A 634 4.82 28.97 -7.76
CA GLY A 634 4.64 28.63 -9.18
C GLY A 634 3.24 28.97 -9.74
N SER A 635 2.61 28.00 -10.41
CA SER A 635 1.33 28.15 -11.13
C SER A 635 0.16 28.59 -10.24
N LYS A 636 0.15 28.22 -8.96
CA LYS A 636 -0.91 28.60 -8.02
C LYS A 636 -0.91 30.11 -7.74
N LEU A 637 0.27 30.74 -7.63
CA LEU A 637 0.41 32.18 -7.46
C LEU A 637 -0.12 32.94 -8.68
N ARG A 638 0.26 32.52 -9.89
CA ARG A 638 -0.25 33.12 -11.14
C ARG A 638 -1.78 33.03 -11.22
N LYS A 639 -2.33 31.87 -10.91
CA LYS A 639 -3.77 31.67 -10.91
C LYS A 639 -4.51 32.49 -9.84
N ALA A 640 -3.89 32.75 -8.69
CA ALA A 640 -4.44 33.66 -7.68
C ALA A 640 -4.49 35.11 -8.21
N GLN A 641 -3.43 35.56 -8.85
CA GLN A 641 -3.36 36.89 -9.48
C GLN A 641 -4.39 37.06 -10.60
N GLU A 642 -4.56 36.04 -11.47
CA GLU A 642 -5.57 36.04 -12.53
C GLU A 642 -7.01 36.10 -11.99
N LEU A 643 -7.27 35.48 -10.84
CA LEU A 643 -8.59 35.45 -10.19
C LEU A 643 -8.80 36.62 -9.21
N GLY A 644 -7.80 37.51 -9.04
CA GLY A 644 -7.86 38.65 -8.12
C GLY A 644 -7.93 38.25 -6.64
N ILE A 645 -7.38 37.08 -6.29
CA ILE A 645 -7.37 36.56 -4.91
C ILE A 645 -6.21 37.18 -4.15
N PRO A 646 -6.43 37.69 -2.93
CA PRO A 646 -5.36 38.23 -2.09
C PRO A 646 -4.25 37.24 -1.84
N VAL A 647 -3.00 37.65 -2.06
CA VAL A 647 -1.81 36.87 -1.77
C VAL A 647 -1.14 37.44 -0.56
N LEU A 648 -0.88 36.58 0.43
CA LEU A 648 -0.21 36.93 1.68
C LEU A 648 1.24 36.40 1.66
N THR A 649 2.15 37.20 2.17
CA THR A 649 3.48 36.74 2.57
C THR A 649 3.38 35.96 3.89
N GLU A 650 4.44 35.25 4.29
CA GLU A 650 4.48 34.60 5.61
C GLU A 650 4.28 35.55 6.77
N GLU A 651 4.83 36.77 6.69
CA GLU A 651 4.74 37.76 7.71
C GLU A 651 3.30 38.35 7.83
N GLU A 652 2.65 38.60 6.70
CA GLU A 652 1.25 38.99 6.64
C GLU A 652 0.31 37.89 7.17
N PHE A 653 0.64 36.62 6.85
CA PHE A 653 -0.09 35.47 7.35
C PHE A 653 0.03 35.35 8.88
N LEU A 654 1.25 35.45 9.44
CA LEU A 654 1.47 35.45 10.89
C LEU A 654 0.75 36.64 11.60
N THR A 655 0.80 37.81 10.99
CA THR A 655 0.09 39.00 11.51
C THR A 655 -1.42 38.75 11.53
N MET A 656 -1.97 38.11 10.53
CA MET A 656 -3.38 37.72 10.45
C MET A 656 -3.77 36.73 11.55
N LEU A 657 -2.86 35.83 11.95
CA LEU A 657 -3.06 34.88 13.04
C LEU A 657 -2.93 35.50 14.44
N GLY A 658 -2.60 36.78 14.55
CA GLY A 658 -2.46 37.48 15.83
C GLY A 658 -1.20 37.13 16.60
N SER A 659 -0.25 36.41 16.00
CA SER A 659 1.04 36.05 16.60
C SER A 659 1.94 37.30 16.62
N ARG A 660 1.94 38.06 17.72
CA ARG A 660 3.07 38.96 18.02
C ARG A 660 4.25 38.07 18.40
N LEU A 661 5.24 38.04 17.53
CA LEU A 661 6.53 37.41 17.83
C LEU A 661 7.14 38.10 19.06
N ASP A 662 7.18 37.41 20.19
CA ASP A 662 8.12 37.73 21.24
C ASP A 662 9.55 37.49 20.67
N SER A 663 10.33 38.57 20.64
CA SER A 663 11.67 38.68 20.04
C SER A 663 12.77 38.02 20.87
N ASP A 664 12.49 36.94 21.60
CA ASP A 664 13.42 36.31 22.54
C ASP A 664 13.72 34.79 22.29
N GLN A 665 13.62 34.33 21.02
CA GLN A 665 14.21 33.04 20.61
C GLN A 665 14.91 33.20 19.25
N LEU A 666 16.02 33.93 19.25
CA LEU A 666 17.06 33.89 18.25
C LEU A 666 18.24 33.08 18.77
#